data_ca053867dea540af43ee878a8747d870
#
_entry.id   ca053867dea540af43ee878a8747d870
#
_cell.length_a   1.000
_cell.length_b   1.000
_cell.length_c   1.000
_cell.angle_alpha   90.00
_cell.angle_beta   90.00
_cell.angle_gamma   90.00
#
_symmetry.space_group_name_H-M   'P 1'
#
loop_
_entity.id
_entity.type
_entity.pdbx_description
1 polymer ?
#
loop_
_entity_poly.entity_id
_entity_poly.type
_entity_poly.pdbx_seq_one_letter_code
_entity_poly.pdbx_strand_id
1 'polypeptide(L)'
;MVNITSIKTASNGLWQGDNPLNFAFPLLIVQTTLIIVVSRFLAFLLKPLRQPKVIAEIVGGVLLGPSAFGRNTEYLHTIFPSWSTPILESVASIGLLFYLFLVGLELDLSSTRRSGTKAFGIAIAGITLPFLCGIGVALVFRKTIYGADKAGFTQFLVFMGVALSITAFPVLARILAELKLLTTQIGETAMAAAAFNDVGAWILLALAVALAGDGAGGHNKSPLISIWVLLSGVAFVAFMMVVIRPAMKWVASRCTPEQDVVDEAYICLTLAGVMVAGFITDLIGIHSIFGAFIFGLTIPKGQFADRLISRIEDFVSGLLLPLYFASSGLKTDVAKIRGGGAWGLLALVITTACAGKILGTFVVAMMFMIPVRESLTLGVLMNTKGLVELIVLNIGKEKKVLNDESFAILVLMALFTTFITSPIAMAIYKPARGISFSTHRKLCDLSTVDQASKDELRILACVHGPNNAPSLISFIDSIRSTKNSQLKLFLMHLVELTERSSSIVMVQRARKNGYPFFNRRPRGELYDRVYGAFQAYSQLGRVSVRPTTVISPLSTMYEDICHVAEDKRATMIVLPFHKQWRCDGEDHEKKEINFGNAWRGVNQRVLQNAPCSVAVLVDRGFGNFEAQTPEPDKVVARLICILFFGGPDDREALELGGRMADHPLVKVKVVRFVEKEGLESNGPHGPMFCPLPTKSTENSYSFSTNKMDRGKEKELDEAALAEFRSKLVEDGKAEYTEQVVARNIVEGVLAIVRGGDQDLIIVGRGRFSSSMVVELPDRQAEHSELGPVGDILASSGHGVVSSVLVIQQHDVAHAEEASVSKIVHGECESSPLQMNPPRL
;
A
#
# COMPACT_ATOMS: atom_id res chain seq x y z
N MET A 1 12.58 -25.93 47.35
CA MET A 1 13.40 -26.14 46.17
C MET A 1 12.47 -26.60 45.06
N VAL A 2 12.28 -25.79 44.01
CA VAL A 2 11.51 -26.19 42.84
C VAL A 2 12.38 -27.18 42.07
N ASN A 3 11.90 -28.42 41.91
CA ASN A 3 12.55 -29.42 41.06
C ASN A 3 12.51 -28.88 39.61
N ILE A 4 13.60 -28.24 39.20
CA ILE A 4 13.81 -27.83 37.82
C ILE A 4 14.13 -29.12 37.05
N THR A 5 13.13 -29.79 36.52
CA THR A 5 13.36 -30.86 35.54
C THR A 5 14.12 -30.23 34.37
N SER A 6 15.34 -30.73 34.12
CA SER A 6 16.18 -30.24 33.01
C SER A 6 15.45 -30.46 31.68
N ILE A 7 15.01 -29.38 31.03
CA ILE A 7 14.38 -29.42 29.72
C ILE A 7 15.49 -29.77 28.69
N LYS A 8 15.41 -30.93 28.08
CA LYS A 8 16.32 -31.31 26.98
C LYS A 8 16.01 -30.52 25.74
N THR A 9 17.01 -29.88 25.16
CA THR A 9 16.83 -28.97 24.02
C THR A 9 16.90 -29.65 22.65
N ALA A 10 17.79 -30.64 22.48
CA ALA A 10 18.02 -31.31 21.21
C ALA A 10 17.74 -32.82 21.32
N SER A 11 17.19 -33.43 20.27
CA SER A 11 16.98 -34.88 20.14
C SER A 11 18.09 -35.50 19.29
N ASN A 12 18.35 -36.78 19.52
CA ASN A 12 19.26 -37.56 18.68
C ASN A 12 18.59 -38.07 17.39
N GLY A 13 17.29 -37.82 17.25
CA GLY A 13 16.50 -38.20 16.07
C GLY A 13 15.74 -39.53 16.22
N LEU A 14 14.73 -39.71 15.34
CA LEU A 14 13.80 -40.82 15.38
C LEU A 14 14.50 -42.18 15.18
N TRP A 15 15.51 -42.19 14.35
CA TRP A 15 16.28 -43.42 14.06
C TRP A 15 17.14 -43.91 15.23
N GLN A 16 17.41 -43.05 16.22
CA GLN A 16 18.11 -43.38 17.44
C GLN A 16 17.17 -43.64 18.62
N GLY A 17 15.86 -43.75 18.35
CA GLY A 17 14.83 -44.08 19.32
C GLY A 17 14.26 -42.91 20.12
N ASP A 18 14.67 -41.66 19.81
CA ASP A 18 14.15 -40.51 20.46
C ASP A 18 12.92 -39.97 19.71
N ASN A 19 11.83 -39.62 20.42
CA ASN A 19 10.72 -38.88 19.83
C ASN A 19 11.06 -37.40 19.84
N PRO A 20 11.26 -36.74 18.68
CA PRO A 20 11.63 -35.30 18.62
C PRO A 20 10.65 -34.38 19.31
N LEU A 21 9.36 -34.73 19.41
CA LEU A 21 8.32 -33.91 20.04
C LEU A 21 8.48 -33.81 21.58
N ASN A 22 9.33 -34.64 22.19
CA ASN A 22 9.63 -34.55 23.62
C ASN A 22 10.78 -33.57 23.92
N PHE A 23 11.34 -32.93 22.90
CA PHE A 23 12.46 -31.99 23.01
C PHE A 23 12.04 -30.57 22.66
N ALA A 24 12.60 -29.60 23.37
CA ALA A 24 12.15 -28.19 23.29
C ALA A 24 12.29 -27.58 21.90
N PHE A 25 13.44 -27.71 21.27
CA PHE A 25 13.69 -27.05 19.98
C PHE A 25 12.94 -27.68 18.80
N PRO A 26 12.93 -29.00 18.60
CA PRO A 26 12.12 -29.60 17.55
C PRO A 26 10.62 -29.31 17.71
N LEU A 27 10.11 -29.36 18.95
CA LEU A 27 8.71 -29.08 19.23
C LEU A 27 8.38 -27.59 18.91
N LEU A 28 9.26 -26.65 19.28
CA LEU A 28 9.10 -25.23 18.95
C LEU A 28 9.03 -25.00 17.44
N ILE A 29 9.84 -25.71 16.64
CA ILE A 29 9.77 -25.63 15.16
C ILE A 29 8.40 -26.06 14.67
N VAL A 30 7.88 -27.20 15.16
CA VAL A 30 6.56 -27.70 14.76
C VAL A 30 5.45 -26.74 15.17
N GLN A 31 5.48 -26.23 16.40
CA GLN A 31 4.51 -25.26 16.91
C GLN A 31 4.53 -23.98 16.05
N THR A 32 5.71 -23.43 15.79
CA THR A 32 5.89 -22.22 14.98
C THR A 32 5.36 -22.42 13.56
N THR A 33 5.72 -23.52 12.91
CA THR A 33 5.26 -23.84 11.55
C THR A 33 3.75 -23.97 11.50
N LEU A 34 3.16 -24.72 12.45
CA LEU A 34 1.72 -24.91 12.52
C LEU A 34 0.97 -23.58 12.72
N ILE A 35 1.45 -22.74 13.63
CA ILE A 35 0.88 -21.41 13.88
C ILE A 35 0.92 -20.55 12.62
N ILE A 36 2.05 -20.51 11.93
CA ILE A 36 2.20 -19.69 10.71
C ILE A 36 1.28 -20.20 9.61
N VAL A 37 1.26 -21.51 9.35
CA VAL A 37 0.43 -22.09 8.29
C VAL A 37 -1.06 -21.80 8.55
N VAL A 38 -1.54 -22.06 9.77
CA VAL A 38 -2.95 -21.81 10.12
C VAL A 38 -3.28 -20.33 10.06
N SER A 39 -2.42 -19.46 10.56
CA SER A 39 -2.62 -17.99 10.53
C SER A 39 -2.65 -17.46 9.10
N ARG A 40 -1.77 -17.94 8.22
CA ARG A 40 -1.74 -17.53 6.80
C ARG A 40 -2.94 -18.04 6.03
N PHE A 41 -3.38 -19.27 6.29
CA PHE A 41 -4.59 -19.84 5.71
C PHE A 41 -5.83 -19.02 6.10
N LEU A 42 -5.97 -18.70 7.39
CA LEU A 42 -7.08 -17.87 7.87
C LEU A 42 -7.00 -16.44 7.32
N ALA A 43 -5.82 -15.86 7.21
CA ALA A 43 -5.65 -14.55 6.60
C ALA A 43 -6.08 -14.54 5.13
N PHE A 44 -5.79 -15.63 4.38
CA PHE A 44 -6.28 -15.80 3.02
C PHE A 44 -7.81 -15.89 2.97
N LEU A 45 -8.41 -16.67 3.87
CA LEU A 45 -9.87 -16.84 3.95
C LEU A 45 -10.59 -15.52 4.33
N LEU A 46 -9.98 -14.70 5.21
CA LEU A 46 -10.54 -13.41 5.66
C LEU A 46 -10.23 -12.23 4.71
N LYS A 47 -9.40 -12.45 3.69
CA LYS A 47 -9.04 -11.40 2.72
C LYS A 47 -10.26 -10.75 2.01
N PRO A 48 -11.29 -11.50 1.55
CA PRO A 48 -12.48 -10.89 0.93
C PRO A 48 -13.24 -9.97 1.89
N LEU A 49 -13.18 -10.25 3.21
CA LEU A 49 -13.82 -9.43 4.25
C LEU A 49 -12.98 -8.19 4.64
N ARG A 50 -11.85 -7.96 3.98
CA ARG A 50 -10.91 -6.84 4.24
C ARG A 50 -10.52 -6.72 5.71
N GLN A 51 -10.27 -7.87 6.35
CA GLN A 51 -9.92 -7.92 7.77
C GLN A 51 -8.40 -7.85 7.98
N PRO A 52 -7.94 -7.18 9.05
CA PRO A 52 -6.52 -7.18 9.43
C PRO A 52 -6.00 -8.58 9.73
N LYS A 53 -4.75 -8.88 9.36
CA LYS A 53 -4.11 -10.19 9.62
C LYS A 53 -4.08 -10.58 11.08
N VAL A 54 -3.99 -9.61 11.97
CA VAL A 54 -3.99 -9.81 13.42
C VAL A 54 -5.21 -10.61 13.88
N ILE A 55 -6.39 -10.36 13.30
CA ILE A 55 -7.60 -11.14 13.61
C ILE A 55 -7.41 -12.62 13.23
N ALA A 56 -6.85 -12.88 12.04
CA ALA A 56 -6.58 -14.24 11.60
C ALA A 56 -5.58 -14.98 12.51
N GLU A 57 -4.57 -14.29 12.99
CA GLU A 57 -3.53 -14.83 13.86
C GLU A 57 -4.08 -15.17 15.24
N ILE A 58 -4.90 -14.29 15.83
CA ILE A 58 -5.55 -14.57 17.12
C ILE A 58 -6.56 -15.73 16.99
N VAL A 59 -7.41 -15.68 15.96
CA VAL A 59 -8.38 -16.75 15.70
C VAL A 59 -7.67 -18.07 15.43
N GLY A 60 -6.53 -18.04 14.70
CA GLY A 60 -5.67 -19.20 14.51
C GLY A 60 -5.21 -19.82 15.82
N GLY A 61 -4.75 -18.98 16.75
CA GLY A 61 -4.38 -19.39 18.09
C GLY A 61 -5.55 -19.97 18.90
N VAL A 62 -6.74 -19.36 18.83
CA VAL A 62 -7.96 -19.87 19.48
C VAL A 62 -8.36 -21.23 18.91
N LEU A 63 -8.24 -21.42 17.59
CA LEU A 63 -8.53 -22.71 16.93
C LEU A 63 -7.52 -23.81 17.34
N LEU A 64 -6.23 -23.47 17.39
CA LEU A 64 -5.19 -24.41 17.80
C LEU A 64 -5.22 -24.70 19.32
N GLY A 65 -5.83 -23.82 20.08
CA GLY A 65 -5.91 -23.89 21.54
C GLY A 65 -7.08 -24.73 22.07
N PRO A 66 -7.33 -24.66 23.38
CA PRO A 66 -8.34 -25.49 24.08
C PRO A 66 -9.78 -25.25 23.62
N SER A 67 -10.02 -24.17 22.88
CA SER A 67 -11.36 -23.84 22.37
C SER A 67 -11.83 -24.76 21.24
N ALA A 68 -10.93 -25.29 20.38
CA ALA A 68 -11.27 -26.12 19.23
C ALA A 68 -10.41 -27.40 19.16
N PHE A 69 -9.27 -27.39 18.47
CA PHE A 69 -8.42 -28.58 18.30
C PHE A 69 -7.88 -29.10 19.63
N GLY A 70 -7.58 -28.23 20.59
CA GLY A 70 -7.10 -28.62 21.92
C GLY A 70 -8.17 -29.27 22.83
N ARG A 71 -9.42 -29.48 22.36
CA ARG A 71 -10.39 -30.35 23.02
C ARG A 71 -9.96 -31.80 22.98
N ASN A 72 -9.20 -32.19 21.95
CA ASN A 72 -8.50 -33.47 21.97
C ASN A 72 -7.29 -33.34 22.90
N THR A 73 -7.35 -34.03 24.04
CA THR A 73 -6.31 -34.02 25.07
C THR A 73 -4.98 -34.58 24.57
N GLU A 74 -5.00 -35.58 23.70
CA GLU A 74 -3.82 -36.18 23.10
C GLU A 74 -3.08 -35.17 22.20
N TYR A 75 -3.80 -34.43 21.33
CA TYR A 75 -3.26 -33.34 20.51
C TYR A 75 -2.62 -32.26 21.40
N LEU A 76 -3.34 -31.80 22.43
CA LEU A 76 -2.86 -30.74 23.29
C LEU A 76 -1.59 -31.16 24.05
N HIS A 77 -1.53 -32.41 24.56
CA HIS A 77 -0.38 -32.92 25.25
C HIS A 77 0.82 -33.19 24.34
N THR A 78 0.58 -33.47 23.05
CA THR A 78 1.64 -33.76 22.08
C THR A 78 2.21 -32.49 21.46
N ILE A 79 1.35 -31.56 21.03
CA ILE A 79 1.78 -30.37 20.27
C ILE A 79 1.96 -29.15 21.16
N PHE A 80 1.11 -28.93 22.16
CA PHE A 80 1.20 -27.79 23.10
C PHE A 80 1.25 -28.24 24.56
N PRO A 81 2.23 -29.08 24.94
CA PRO A 81 2.36 -29.49 26.35
C PRO A 81 2.69 -28.29 27.24
N SER A 82 2.25 -28.33 28.50
CA SER A 82 2.41 -27.22 29.44
C SER A 82 3.86 -26.81 29.70
N TRP A 83 4.82 -27.71 29.57
CA TRP A 83 6.25 -27.45 29.72
C TRP A 83 6.84 -26.65 28.54
N SER A 84 6.28 -26.74 27.34
CA SER A 84 6.78 -26.02 26.16
C SER A 84 6.19 -24.60 26.05
N THR A 85 5.05 -24.33 26.67
CA THR A 85 4.36 -23.02 26.61
C THR A 85 5.27 -21.86 27.01
N PRO A 86 6.07 -21.91 28.11
CA PRO A 86 6.96 -20.82 28.46
C PRO A 86 8.05 -20.54 27.41
N ILE A 87 8.47 -21.56 26.66
CA ILE A 87 9.48 -21.41 25.61
C ILE A 87 8.89 -20.66 24.43
N LEU A 88 7.71 -21.07 23.99
CA LEU A 88 6.96 -20.39 22.92
C LEU A 88 6.65 -18.94 23.30
N GLU A 89 6.22 -18.70 24.53
CA GLU A 89 5.93 -17.36 25.06
C GLU A 89 7.19 -16.48 25.13
N SER A 90 8.35 -17.03 25.46
CA SER A 90 9.61 -16.28 25.50
C SER A 90 10.01 -15.82 24.09
N VAL A 91 9.92 -16.70 23.08
CA VAL A 91 10.19 -16.34 21.69
C VAL A 91 9.18 -15.30 21.18
N ALA A 92 7.91 -15.49 21.48
CA ALA A 92 6.84 -14.56 21.14
C ALA A 92 7.07 -13.17 21.80
N SER A 93 7.54 -13.15 23.05
CA SER A 93 7.83 -11.90 23.79
C SER A 93 9.02 -11.15 23.21
N ILE A 94 10.06 -11.86 22.73
CA ILE A 94 11.17 -11.24 22.00
C ILE A 94 10.65 -10.61 20.71
N GLY A 95 9.79 -11.30 19.99
CA GLY A 95 9.15 -10.76 18.78
C GLY A 95 8.34 -9.49 19.05
N LEU A 96 7.56 -9.53 20.12
CA LEU A 96 6.79 -8.38 20.58
C LEU A 96 7.68 -7.20 20.98
N LEU A 97 8.79 -7.44 21.67
CA LEU A 97 9.75 -6.43 22.08
C LEU A 97 10.32 -5.69 20.86
N PHE A 98 10.80 -6.43 19.87
CA PHE A 98 11.30 -5.83 18.62
C PHE A 98 10.21 -5.16 17.81
N TYR A 99 9.00 -5.70 17.79
CA TYR A 99 7.88 -5.05 17.11
C TYR A 99 7.54 -3.69 17.74
N LEU A 100 7.50 -3.60 19.06
CA LEU A 100 7.25 -2.33 19.75
C LEU A 100 8.39 -1.33 19.58
N PHE A 101 9.61 -1.82 19.46
CA PHE A 101 10.74 -1.00 19.05
C PHE A 101 10.52 -0.40 17.65
N LEU A 102 10.07 -1.20 16.68
CA LEU A 102 9.72 -0.72 15.33
C LEU A 102 8.60 0.32 15.39
N VAL A 103 7.54 0.07 16.13
CA VAL A 103 6.44 1.03 16.33
C VAL A 103 6.96 2.35 16.92
N GLY A 104 7.84 2.30 17.93
CA GLY A 104 8.50 3.48 18.48
C GLY A 104 9.38 4.22 17.46
N LEU A 105 10.11 3.45 16.65
CA LEU A 105 10.95 3.97 15.57
C LEU A 105 10.13 4.68 14.49
N GLU A 106 8.95 4.18 14.18
CA GLU A 106 8.04 4.74 13.17
C GLU A 106 7.27 5.97 13.66
N LEU A 107 6.92 6.02 14.94
CA LEU A 107 6.05 7.05 15.50
C LEU A 107 6.74 8.43 15.47
N ASP A 108 6.09 9.41 14.82
CA ASP A 108 6.58 10.79 14.72
C ASP A 108 5.81 11.74 15.65
N LEU A 109 6.34 11.94 16.86
CA LEU A 109 5.76 12.85 17.85
C LEU A 109 5.66 14.31 17.36
N SER A 110 6.52 14.74 16.44
CA SER A 110 6.46 16.11 15.90
C SER A 110 5.27 16.32 14.96
N SER A 111 4.84 15.29 14.26
CA SER A 111 3.65 15.29 13.41
C SER A 111 2.38 15.36 14.26
N THR A 112 2.35 14.59 15.34
CA THR A 112 1.23 14.51 16.28
C THR A 112 0.96 15.89 16.93
N ARG A 113 2.02 16.63 17.29
CA ARG A 113 1.90 17.98 17.85
C ARG A 113 1.31 19.00 16.87
N ARG A 114 1.45 18.78 15.55
CA ARG A 114 0.95 19.69 14.50
C ARG A 114 -0.52 19.48 14.14
N SER A 115 -1.08 18.29 14.40
CA SER A 115 -2.49 17.95 14.09
C SER A 115 -3.52 18.63 14.99
N GLY A 116 -3.05 19.40 15.97
CA GLY A 116 -3.82 20.38 16.70
C GLY A 116 -4.74 19.84 17.79
N THR A 117 -5.44 20.76 18.40
CA THR A 117 -6.35 20.55 19.53
C THR A 117 -7.52 19.61 19.21
N LYS A 118 -7.93 19.53 17.92
CA LYS A 118 -9.03 18.65 17.48
C LYS A 118 -8.72 17.17 17.71
N ALA A 119 -7.58 16.68 17.19
CA ALA A 119 -7.17 15.29 17.35
C ALA A 119 -6.92 14.93 18.82
N PHE A 120 -6.34 15.85 19.59
CA PHE A 120 -6.10 15.67 21.02
C PHE A 120 -7.41 15.58 21.82
N GLY A 121 -8.37 16.48 21.54
CA GLY A 121 -9.70 16.44 22.18
C GLY A 121 -10.47 15.15 21.87
N ILE A 122 -10.41 14.68 20.63
CA ILE A 122 -11.00 13.42 20.20
C ILE A 122 -10.34 12.23 20.91
N ALA A 123 -9.02 12.23 21.05
CA ALA A 123 -8.29 11.18 21.76
C ALA A 123 -8.66 11.12 23.24
N ILE A 124 -8.70 12.27 23.93
CA ILE A 124 -9.10 12.32 25.35
C ILE A 124 -10.53 11.79 25.53
N ALA A 125 -11.47 12.23 24.69
CA ALA A 125 -12.85 11.72 24.77
C ALA A 125 -12.94 10.21 24.51
N GLY A 126 -12.15 9.72 23.53
CA GLY A 126 -12.02 8.31 23.23
C GLY A 126 -11.33 7.46 24.32
N ILE A 127 -10.69 8.09 25.30
CA ILE A 127 -10.11 7.43 26.48
C ILE A 127 -11.04 7.55 27.68
N THR A 128 -11.48 8.76 28.01
CA THR A 128 -12.15 9.07 29.29
C THR A 128 -13.53 8.40 29.40
N LEU A 129 -14.37 8.53 28.39
CA LEU A 129 -15.73 7.94 28.45
C LEU A 129 -15.68 6.40 28.50
N PRO A 130 -14.94 5.68 27.63
CA PRO A 130 -14.82 4.23 27.72
C PRO A 130 -14.15 3.77 29.03
N PHE A 131 -13.21 4.52 29.58
CA PHE A 131 -12.58 4.22 30.87
C PHE A 131 -13.62 4.26 32.01
N LEU A 132 -14.45 5.29 32.07
CA LEU A 132 -15.55 5.39 33.06
C LEU A 132 -16.57 4.28 32.88
N CYS A 133 -16.96 3.99 31.63
CA CYS A 133 -17.82 2.85 31.32
C CYS A 133 -17.20 1.52 31.75
N GLY A 134 -15.87 1.36 31.58
CA GLY A 134 -15.11 0.20 32.02
C GLY A 134 -15.15 0.00 33.52
N ILE A 135 -15.10 1.06 34.31
CA ILE A 135 -15.30 0.99 35.76
C ILE A 135 -16.69 0.45 36.08
N GLY A 136 -17.73 0.95 35.41
CA GLY A 136 -19.10 0.46 35.59
C GLY A 136 -19.25 -1.04 35.27
N VAL A 137 -18.66 -1.48 34.14
CA VAL A 137 -18.64 -2.90 33.74
C VAL A 137 -17.88 -3.74 34.75
N ALA A 138 -16.75 -3.24 35.28
CA ALA A 138 -15.95 -3.96 36.27
C ALA A 138 -16.73 -4.26 37.55
N LEU A 139 -17.60 -3.34 37.98
CA LEU A 139 -18.49 -3.57 39.13
C LEU A 139 -19.49 -4.70 38.88
N VAL A 140 -20.03 -4.81 37.67
CA VAL A 140 -20.92 -5.90 37.27
C VAL A 140 -20.17 -7.23 37.20
N PHE A 141 -18.98 -7.26 36.59
CA PHE A 141 -18.12 -8.44 36.51
C PHE A 141 -17.82 -9.02 37.89
N ARG A 142 -17.46 -8.15 38.82
CA ARG A 142 -17.10 -8.57 40.17
C ARG A 142 -18.26 -9.20 40.95
N LYS A 143 -19.49 -8.80 40.62
CA LYS A 143 -20.70 -9.40 41.23
C LYS A 143 -21.10 -10.72 40.56
N THR A 144 -20.77 -10.90 39.29
CA THR A 144 -21.31 -12.00 38.46
C THR A 144 -20.32 -13.14 38.26
N ILE A 145 -19.01 -12.84 38.15
CA ILE A 145 -17.99 -13.86 37.88
C ILE A 145 -17.41 -14.36 39.19
N TYR A 146 -17.50 -15.65 39.41
CA TYR A 146 -16.94 -16.31 40.61
C TYR A 146 -15.41 -16.21 40.64
N GLY A 147 -14.85 -15.70 41.72
CA GLY A 147 -13.40 -15.56 41.89
C GLY A 147 -12.80 -14.23 41.37
N ALA A 148 -13.61 -13.33 40.77
CA ALA A 148 -13.18 -11.98 40.45
C ALA A 148 -12.91 -11.14 41.71
N ASP A 149 -13.45 -11.55 42.85
CA ASP A 149 -13.24 -10.89 44.16
C ASP A 149 -11.84 -11.11 44.73
N LYS A 150 -11.10 -12.11 44.25
CA LYS A 150 -9.72 -12.40 44.73
C LYS A 150 -8.71 -11.36 44.28
N ALA A 151 -8.98 -10.61 43.19
CA ALA A 151 -8.12 -9.52 42.74
C ALA A 151 -8.42 -8.24 43.53
N GLY A 152 -7.39 -7.41 43.73
CA GLY A 152 -7.55 -6.12 44.41
C GLY A 152 -8.56 -5.24 43.68
N PHE A 153 -9.44 -4.60 44.46
CA PHE A 153 -10.58 -3.84 43.91
C PHE A 153 -10.13 -2.78 42.90
N THR A 154 -9.22 -1.91 43.29
CA THR A 154 -8.69 -0.80 42.50
C THR A 154 -7.96 -1.32 41.26
N GLN A 155 -7.18 -2.40 41.41
CA GLN A 155 -6.41 -3.02 40.31
C GLN A 155 -7.34 -3.51 39.23
N PHE A 156 -8.38 -4.27 39.58
CA PHE A 156 -9.36 -4.80 38.62
C PHE A 156 -10.11 -3.68 37.89
N LEU A 157 -10.54 -2.62 38.61
CA LEU A 157 -11.22 -1.47 38.02
C LEU A 157 -10.34 -0.75 37.00
N VAL A 158 -9.08 -0.51 37.33
CA VAL A 158 -8.15 0.18 36.45
C VAL A 158 -7.85 -0.67 35.22
N PHE A 159 -7.59 -1.97 35.36
CA PHE A 159 -7.36 -2.86 34.22
C PHE A 159 -8.55 -2.92 33.27
N MET A 160 -9.78 -3.02 33.79
CA MET A 160 -10.99 -3.01 32.98
C MET A 160 -11.19 -1.67 32.26
N GLY A 161 -10.96 -0.55 32.97
CA GLY A 161 -11.02 0.78 32.36
C GLY A 161 -10.01 0.95 31.26
N VAL A 162 -8.76 0.53 31.46
CA VAL A 162 -7.69 0.57 30.46
C VAL A 162 -8.06 -0.32 29.27
N ALA A 163 -8.47 -1.56 29.48
CA ALA A 163 -8.83 -2.50 28.43
C ALA A 163 -9.92 -1.94 27.50
N LEU A 164 -10.95 -1.24 28.03
CA LEU A 164 -12.00 -0.65 27.22
C LEU A 164 -11.58 0.63 26.51
N SER A 165 -10.59 1.39 27.04
CA SER A 165 -10.23 2.73 26.55
C SER A 165 -9.24 2.72 25.38
N ILE A 166 -8.47 1.66 25.18
CA ILE A 166 -7.39 1.61 24.18
C ILE A 166 -7.94 1.59 22.74
N THR A 167 -7.25 2.33 21.83
CA THR A 167 -7.40 2.25 20.37
C THR A 167 -6.05 1.90 19.77
N ALA A 168 -5.99 0.91 18.88
CA ALA A 168 -4.73 0.48 18.27
C ALA A 168 -4.41 1.28 17.00
N PHE A 169 -3.43 2.19 17.10
CA PHE A 169 -2.95 2.98 15.94
C PHE A 169 -2.53 2.13 14.74
N PRO A 170 -1.69 1.07 14.86
CA PRO A 170 -1.25 0.33 13.68
C PRO A 170 -2.40 -0.41 12.97
N VAL A 171 -3.36 -0.94 13.72
CA VAL A 171 -4.52 -1.64 13.15
C VAL A 171 -5.48 -0.65 12.47
N LEU A 172 -5.72 0.50 13.11
CA LEU A 172 -6.50 1.58 12.51
C LEU A 172 -5.88 2.09 11.22
N ALA A 173 -4.58 2.32 11.22
CA ALA A 173 -3.84 2.77 10.05
C ALA A 173 -4.02 1.80 8.87
N ARG A 174 -3.95 0.50 9.14
CA ARG A 174 -4.19 -0.53 8.14
C ARG A 174 -5.62 -0.54 7.62
N ILE A 175 -6.61 -0.45 8.51
CA ILE A 175 -8.03 -0.35 8.11
C ILE A 175 -8.26 0.88 7.23
N LEU A 176 -7.72 2.04 7.60
CA LEU A 176 -7.82 3.26 6.79
C LEU A 176 -7.15 3.12 5.42
N ALA A 177 -6.03 2.40 5.35
CA ALA A 177 -5.35 2.11 4.10
C ALA A 177 -6.21 1.23 3.18
N GLU A 178 -6.76 0.15 3.70
CA GLU A 178 -7.63 -0.78 2.96
C GLU A 178 -8.96 -0.13 2.53
N LEU A 179 -9.50 0.78 3.35
CA LEU A 179 -10.69 1.58 3.04
C LEU A 179 -10.38 2.79 2.14
N LYS A 180 -9.11 3.03 1.79
CA LYS A 180 -8.62 4.20 1.03
C LYS A 180 -8.97 5.54 1.68
N LEU A 181 -9.07 5.57 2.99
CA LEU A 181 -9.39 6.77 3.78
C LEU A 181 -8.15 7.49 4.31
N LEU A 182 -6.95 6.93 4.19
CA LEU A 182 -5.70 7.53 4.67
C LEU A 182 -5.45 8.94 4.12
N THR A 183 -5.87 9.19 2.89
CA THR A 183 -5.68 10.49 2.22
C THR A 183 -6.81 11.48 2.47
N THR A 184 -7.84 11.11 3.21
CA THR A 184 -8.97 11.98 3.56
C THR A 184 -8.71 12.76 4.84
N GLN A 185 -9.43 13.88 5.03
CA GLN A 185 -9.36 14.68 6.26
C GLN A 185 -9.77 13.86 7.50
N ILE A 186 -10.73 12.95 7.33
CA ILE A 186 -11.18 12.02 8.39
C ILE A 186 -10.05 11.08 8.78
N GLY A 187 -9.41 10.45 7.79
CA GLY A 187 -8.29 9.54 8.03
C GLY A 187 -7.13 10.21 8.75
N GLU A 188 -6.81 11.46 8.39
CA GLU A 188 -5.76 12.23 9.07
C GLU A 188 -6.11 12.50 10.54
N THR A 189 -7.36 12.93 10.78
CA THR A 189 -7.83 13.19 12.14
C THR A 189 -7.86 11.91 12.98
N ALA A 190 -8.34 10.79 12.39
CA ALA A 190 -8.36 9.49 13.03
C ALA A 190 -6.95 8.99 13.39
N MET A 191 -6.01 9.10 12.45
CA MET A 191 -4.61 8.70 12.66
C MET A 191 -3.94 9.52 13.76
N ALA A 192 -4.12 10.84 13.75
CA ALA A 192 -3.56 11.71 14.77
C ALA A 192 -4.19 11.42 16.14
N ALA A 193 -5.51 11.24 16.22
CA ALA A 193 -6.20 10.90 17.47
C ALA A 193 -5.77 9.52 18.00
N ALA A 194 -5.60 8.52 17.13
CA ALA A 194 -5.12 7.20 17.54
C ALA A 194 -3.67 7.24 18.05
N ALA A 195 -2.80 8.03 17.43
CA ALA A 195 -1.42 8.21 17.93
C ALA A 195 -1.38 8.82 19.34
N PHE A 196 -2.24 9.81 19.64
CA PHE A 196 -2.39 10.33 20.99
C PHE A 196 -2.96 9.27 21.96
N ASN A 197 -3.93 8.47 21.49
CA ASN A 197 -4.52 7.41 22.29
C ASN A 197 -3.49 6.34 22.63
N ASP A 198 -2.61 5.93 21.71
CA ASP A 198 -1.53 4.98 21.99
C ASP A 198 -0.57 5.49 23.06
N VAL A 199 -0.16 6.76 23.00
CA VAL A 199 0.67 7.35 24.06
C VAL A 199 -0.07 7.34 25.40
N GLY A 200 -1.37 7.69 25.42
CA GLY A 200 -2.20 7.62 26.60
C GLY A 200 -2.35 6.18 27.14
N ALA A 201 -2.50 5.21 26.25
CA ALA A 201 -2.59 3.79 26.58
C ALA A 201 -1.32 3.27 27.27
N TRP A 202 -0.14 3.69 26.79
CA TRP A 202 1.13 3.33 27.44
C TRP A 202 1.26 3.90 28.85
N ILE A 203 0.83 5.15 29.07
CA ILE A 203 0.82 5.75 30.41
C ILE A 203 -0.14 5.00 31.33
N LEU A 204 -1.35 4.70 30.85
CA LEU A 204 -2.36 3.96 31.61
C LEU A 204 -1.92 2.53 31.89
N LEU A 205 -1.24 1.87 30.95
CA LEU A 205 -0.68 0.54 31.15
C LEU A 205 0.40 0.56 32.23
N ALA A 206 1.35 1.50 32.17
CA ALA A 206 2.38 1.64 33.17
C ALA A 206 1.77 1.86 34.57
N LEU A 207 0.73 2.71 34.66
CA LEU A 207 -0.02 2.91 35.91
C LEU A 207 -0.71 1.62 36.38
N ALA A 208 -1.37 0.88 35.51
CA ALA A 208 -2.05 -0.36 35.84
C ALA A 208 -1.07 -1.43 36.34
N VAL A 209 0.09 -1.56 35.69
CA VAL A 209 1.15 -2.51 36.12
C VAL A 209 1.75 -2.11 37.45
N ALA A 210 2.02 -0.82 37.65
CA ALA A 210 2.53 -0.32 38.96
C ALA A 210 1.53 -0.60 40.12
N LEU A 211 0.22 -0.45 39.83
CA LEU A 211 -0.82 -0.78 40.83
C LEU A 211 -0.98 -2.29 41.06
N ALA A 212 -0.75 -3.12 40.01
CA ALA A 212 -0.87 -4.58 40.13
C ALA A 212 0.24 -5.23 40.95
N GLY A 213 1.37 -4.56 41.16
CA GLY A 213 2.50 -5.07 41.95
C GLY A 213 2.17 -5.33 43.43
N ASP A 214 1.08 -4.81 43.97
CA ASP A 214 0.71 -4.88 45.38
C ASP A 214 -0.02 -6.17 45.82
N GLY A 215 -0.41 -7.05 44.86
CA GLY A 215 -1.37 -8.14 45.15
C GLY A 215 -0.84 -9.54 45.40
N ALA A 216 0.44 -9.88 45.15
CA ALA A 216 0.88 -11.26 45.02
C ALA A 216 1.85 -11.79 46.14
N GLY A 217 2.16 -11.03 47.12
CA GLY A 217 3.05 -11.46 48.20
C GLY A 217 2.66 -10.83 49.53
N GLY A 218 2.20 -11.65 50.47
CA GLY A 218 1.67 -11.29 51.78
C GLY A 218 2.63 -10.58 52.76
N HIS A 219 3.30 -9.56 52.32
CA HIS A 219 3.97 -8.59 53.21
C HIS A 219 3.46 -7.19 52.82
N ASN A 220 3.09 -6.42 53.85
CA ASN A 220 2.68 -5.01 53.83
C ASN A 220 3.65 -4.15 53.01
N LYS A 221 3.54 -4.21 51.70
CA LYS A 221 4.24 -3.27 50.83
C LYS A 221 3.47 -1.95 50.83
N SER A 222 4.16 -0.91 51.29
CA SER A 222 3.59 0.43 51.35
C SER A 222 3.16 0.92 49.95
N PRO A 223 2.04 1.64 49.80
CA PRO A 223 1.59 2.22 48.51
C PRO A 223 2.63 3.15 47.88
N LEU A 224 3.65 3.54 48.64
CA LEU A 224 4.80 4.32 48.15
C LEU A 224 5.62 3.59 47.09
N ILE A 225 5.62 2.24 47.03
CA ILE A 225 6.37 1.46 46.02
C ILE A 225 5.85 1.73 44.64
N SER A 226 4.53 1.81 44.41
CA SER A 226 3.94 2.13 43.12
C SER A 226 4.31 3.53 42.63
N ILE A 227 4.45 4.48 43.56
CA ILE A 227 4.94 5.84 43.29
C ILE A 227 6.40 5.82 42.85
N TRP A 228 7.25 5.02 43.55
CA TRP A 228 8.66 4.85 43.16
C TRP A 228 8.83 4.20 41.78
N VAL A 229 8.04 3.19 41.46
CA VAL A 229 8.03 2.56 40.13
C VAL A 229 7.67 3.59 39.06
N LEU A 230 6.62 4.39 39.28
CA LEU A 230 6.22 5.44 38.34
C LEU A 230 7.31 6.52 38.18
N LEU A 231 7.90 6.99 39.32
CA LEU A 231 8.95 8.00 39.29
C LEU A 231 10.21 7.51 38.58
N SER A 232 10.61 6.25 38.83
CA SER A 232 11.74 5.63 38.13
C SER A 232 11.48 5.43 36.66
N GLY A 233 10.24 5.14 36.27
CA GLY A 233 9.83 5.10 34.87
C GLY A 233 9.93 6.46 34.17
N VAL A 234 9.49 7.53 34.82
CA VAL A 234 9.67 8.89 34.33
C VAL A 234 11.15 9.27 34.25
N ALA A 235 11.96 8.91 35.24
CA ALA A 235 13.40 9.13 35.21
C ALA A 235 14.07 8.36 34.03
N PHE A 236 13.65 7.12 33.79
CA PHE A 236 14.11 6.33 32.65
C PHE A 236 13.77 7.04 31.31
N VAL A 237 12.55 7.51 31.13
CA VAL A 237 12.16 8.25 29.91
C VAL A 237 13.00 9.52 29.77
N ALA A 238 13.20 10.28 30.85
CA ALA A 238 14.04 11.47 30.82
C ALA A 238 15.49 11.12 30.46
N PHE A 239 16.07 10.06 31.03
CA PHE A 239 17.41 9.57 30.66
C PHE A 239 17.49 9.20 29.18
N MET A 240 16.52 8.48 28.67
CA MET A 240 16.46 8.09 27.25
C MET A 240 16.40 9.29 26.32
N MET A 241 15.63 10.33 26.67
CA MET A 241 15.49 11.53 25.84
C MET A 241 16.69 12.49 25.94
N VAL A 242 17.34 12.59 27.13
CA VAL A 242 18.45 13.53 27.37
C VAL A 242 19.80 12.90 27.00
N VAL A 243 20.02 11.63 27.26
CA VAL A 243 21.33 10.96 27.06
C VAL A 243 21.31 10.09 25.79
N ILE A 244 20.38 9.16 25.68
CA ILE A 244 20.39 8.17 24.59
C ILE A 244 20.03 8.82 23.26
N ARG A 245 19.06 9.73 23.22
CA ARG A 245 18.66 10.41 21.97
C ARG A 245 19.80 11.20 21.31
N PRO A 246 20.63 11.99 22.01
CA PRO A 246 21.83 12.60 21.44
C PRO A 246 22.87 11.56 20.97
N ALA A 247 23.07 10.48 21.74
CA ALA A 247 23.97 9.40 21.35
C ALA A 247 23.52 8.74 20.04
N MET A 248 22.22 8.43 19.91
CA MET A 248 21.68 7.87 18.67
C MET A 248 21.73 8.85 17.49
N LYS A 249 21.63 10.16 17.74
CA LYS A 249 21.88 11.17 16.69
C LYS A 249 23.33 11.16 16.22
N TRP A 250 24.27 10.97 17.15
CA TRP A 250 25.68 10.87 16.81
C TRP A 250 25.96 9.58 16.02
N VAL A 251 25.38 8.42 16.39
CA VAL A 251 25.45 7.17 15.63
C VAL A 251 24.92 7.38 14.21
N ALA A 252 23.72 7.95 14.09
CA ALA A 252 23.08 8.20 12.79
C ALA A 252 23.89 9.18 11.90
N SER A 253 24.61 10.14 12.50
CA SER A 253 25.45 11.09 11.75
C SER A 253 26.75 10.47 11.22
N ARG A 254 27.21 9.36 11.80
CA ARG A 254 28.37 8.59 11.33
C ARG A 254 28.06 7.72 10.11
N CYS A 255 26.77 7.40 9.91
CA CYS A 255 26.31 6.69 8.72
C CYS A 255 26.12 7.70 7.57
N THR A 256 27.22 8.02 6.85
CA THR A 256 27.24 9.04 5.79
C THR A 256 26.61 8.54 4.48
N PRO A 257 26.01 9.45 3.69
CA PRO A 257 25.32 9.11 2.42
C PRO A 257 26.21 8.62 1.29
N GLU A 258 27.53 8.92 1.36
CA GLU A 258 28.49 8.65 0.27
C GLU A 258 28.98 7.20 0.22
N GLN A 259 28.87 6.46 1.31
CA GLN A 259 29.12 5.02 1.32
C GLN A 259 27.78 4.33 1.58
N ASP A 260 27.29 3.58 0.60
CA ASP A 260 26.04 2.81 0.67
C ASP A 260 26.04 1.71 1.77
N VAL A 261 27.06 1.68 2.61
CA VAL A 261 27.29 0.70 3.66
C VAL A 261 27.04 1.33 5.02
N VAL A 262 25.86 1.07 5.60
CA VAL A 262 25.69 1.22 7.07
C VAL A 262 26.46 0.08 7.70
N ASP A 263 27.43 0.43 8.55
CA ASP A 263 28.21 -0.54 9.30
C ASP A 263 27.27 -1.44 10.12
N GLU A 264 27.33 -2.75 9.87
CA GLU A 264 26.50 -3.76 10.55
C GLU A 264 26.68 -3.71 12.07
N ALA A 265 27.84 -3.25 12.53
CA ALA A 265 28.13 -3.08 13.95
C ALA A 265 27.19 -2.08 14.63
N TYR A 266 26.81 -0.99 13.97
CA TYR A 266 25.85 -0.03 14.54
C TYR A 266 24.42 -0.58 14.60
N ILE A 267 24.04 -1.42 13.64
CA ILE A 267 22.75 -2.13 13.66
C ILE A 267 22.73 -3.10 14.86
N CYS A 268 23.75 -3.93 14.98
CA CYS A 268 23.86 -4.90 16.10
C CYS A 268 23.89 -4.18 17.46
N LEU A 269 24.63 -3.08 17.58
CA LEU A 269 24.70 -2.28 18.80
C LEU A 269 23.32 -1.69 19.15
N THR A 270 22.59 -1.23 18.14
CA THR A 270 21.23 -0.69 18.33
C THR A 270 20.27 -1.77 18.82
N LEU A 271 20.30 -2.97 18.22
CA LEU A 271 19.46 -4.10 18.63
C LEU A 271 19.80 -4.58 20.04
N ALA A 272 21.09 -4.62 20.38
CA ALA A 272 21.52 -4.89 21.76
C ALA A 272 21.02 -3.82 22.73
N GLY A 273 21.05 -2.54 22.35
CA GLY A 273 20.50 -1.44 23.11
C GLY A 273 19.00 -1.57 23.39
N VAL A 274 18.23 -2.08 22.43
CA VAL A 274 16.79 -2.39 22.62
C VAL A 274 16.59 -3.43 23.70
N MET A 275 17.39 -4.52 23.69
CA MET A 275 17.31 -5.59 24.69
C MET A 275 17.66 -5.05 26.07
N VAL A 276 18.72 -4.23 26.20
CA VAL A 276 19.14 -3.62 27.45
C VAL A 276 18.07 -2.65 27.97
N ALA A 277 17.47 -1.82 27.11
CA ALA A 277 16.40 -0.91 27.51
C ALA A 277 15.17 -1.67 28.01
N GLY A 278 14.82 -2.78 27.35
CA GLY A 278 13.75 -3.68 27.80
C GLY A 278 14.06 -4.29 29.15
N PHE A 279 15.29 -4.78 29.37
CA PHE A 279 15.72 -5.35 30.66
C PHE A 279 15.67 -4.31 31.79
N ILE A 280 16.14 -3.08 31.56
CA ILE A 280 16.10 -2.01 32.56
C ILE A 280 14.67 -1.69 32.97
N THR A 281 13.74 -1.61 32.03
CA THR A 281 12.34 -1.35 32.40
C THR A 281 11.67 -2.50 33.13
N ASP A 282 12.03 -3.73 32.82
CA ASP A 282 11.58 -4.90 33.58
C ASP A 282 12.14 -4.89 35.01
N LEU A 283 13.41 -4.54 35.17
CA LEU A 283 14.06 -4.38 36.49
C LEU A 283 13.38 -3.28 37.33
N ILE A 284 12.93 -2.18 36.72
CA ILE A 284 12.18 -1.11 37.39
C ILE A 284 10.79 -1.60 37.87
N GLY A 285 10.26 -2.66 37.25
CA GLY A 285 8.91 -3.19 37.51
C GLY A 285 7.85 -2.66 36.52
N ILE A 286 8.29 -2.01 35.46
CA ILE A 286 7.49 -1.71 34.25
C ILE A 286 7.81 -2.80 33.23
N HIS A 287 6.90 -3.17 32.40
CA HIS A 287 7.12 -4.26 31.42
C HIS A 287 8.24 -3.93 30.42
N SER A 288 9.04 -4.93 30.01
CA SER A 288 10.18 -4.81 29.08
C SER A 288 9.83 -4.15 27.73
N ILE A 289 8.62 -4.33 27.25
CA ILE A 289 8.09 -3.76 26.00
C ILE A 289 8.12 -2.24 26.00
N PHE A 290 7.89 -1.60 27.16
CA PHE A 290 7.91 -0.15 27.29
C PHE A 290 9.32 0.41 27.02
N GLY A 291 10.36 -0.24 27.51
CA GLY A 291 11.75 0.15 27.26
C GLY A 291 12.13 0.11 25.79
N ALA A 292 11.72 -0.96 25.11
CA ALA A 292 11.94 -1.11 23.66
C ALA A 292 11.23 0.00 22.86
N PHE A 293 9.96 0.30 23.19
CA PHE A 293 9.20 1.37 22.56
C PHE A 293 9.85 2.75 22.74
N ILE A 294 10.22 3.10 23.98
CA ILE A 294 10.90 4.37 24.28
C ILE A 294 12.26 4.45 23.59
N PHE A 295 13.01 3.35 23.51
CA PHE A 295 14.29 3.32 22.77
C PHE A 295 14.06 3.63 21.29
N GLY A 296 13.02 3.05 20.66
CA GLY A 296 12.64 3.35 19.28
C GLY A 296 12.36 4.84 19.04
N LEU A 297 11.74 5.53 20.01
CA LEU A 297 11.48 6.97 19.94
C LEU A 297 12.73 7.84 20.00
N THR A 298 13.85 7.32 20.51
CA THR A 298 15.13 8.07 20.61
C THR A 298 15.88 8.15 19.29
N ILE A 299 15.65 7.21 18.38
CA ILE A 299 16.36 7.14 17.10
C ILE A 299 15.86 8.22 16.15
N PRO A 300 16.77 9.02 15.57
CA PRO A 300 16.39 10.06 14.63
C PRO A 300 15.85 9.46 13.33
N LYS A 301 14.80 10.08 12.78
CA LYS A 301 14.25 9.72 11.47
C LYS A 301 15.28 10.01 10.36
N GLY A 302 15.46 9.09 9.44
CA GLY A 302 16.39 9.23 8.31
C GLY A 302 16.86 7.87 7.80
N GLN A 303 17.87 7.85 6.94
CA GLN A 303 18.38 6.65 6.28
C GLN A 303 18.75 5.52 7.24
N PHE A 304 19.36 5.85 8.39
CA PHE A 304 19.69 4.85 9.39
C PHE A 304 18.45 4.13 9.93
N ALA A 305 17.40 4.89 10.26
CA ALA A 305 16.14 4.32 10.73
C ALA A 305 15.47 3.49 9.64
N ASP A 306 15.44 3.97 8.40
CA ASP A 306 14.81 3.28 7.28
C ASP A 306 15.54 1.97 6.93
N ARG A 307 16.86 1.94 6.99
CA ARG A 307 17.67 0.70 6.83
C ARG A 307 17.47 -0.27 7.99
N LEU A 308 17.44 0.23 9.22
CA LEU A 308 17.18 -0.61 10.40
C LEU A 308 15.83 -1.29 10.31
N ILE A 309 14.77 -0.54 9.92
CA ILE A 309 13.43 -1.08 9.68
C ILE A 309 13.49 -2.16 8.59
N SER A 310 14.08 -1.87 7.45
CA SER A 310 14.14 -2.82 6.31
C SER A 310 14.84 -4.13 6.64
N ARG A 311 15.80 -4.13 7.58
CA ARG A 311 16.55 -5.32 7.99
C ARG A 311 15.78 -6.24 8.93
N ILE A 312 14.93 -5.69 9.79
CA ILE A 312 14.31 -6.47 10.87
C ILE A 312 12.80 -6.61 10.74
N GLU A 313 12.12 -5.72 9.98
CA GLU A 313 10.65 -5.68 9.91
C GLU A 313 10.05 -6.98 9.39
N ASP A 314 10.60 -7.54 8.31
CA ASP A 314 10.06 -8.76 7.69
C ASP A 314 10.18 -9.96 8.62
N PHE A 315 11.28 -10.10 9.35
CA PHE A 315 11.48 -11.18 10.31
C PHE A 315 10.56 -11.02 11.53
N VAL A 316 10.50 -9.83 12.09
CA VAL A 316 9.68 -9.54 13.27
C VAL A 316 8.20 -9.65 12.95
N SER A 317 7.73 -8.98 11.91
CA SER A 317 6.30 -8.93 11.54
C SER A 317 5.83 -10.20 10.81
N GLY A 318 6.73 -10.89 10.10
CA GLY A 318 6.41 -12.08 9.32
C GLY A 318 6.44 -13.38 10.11
N LEU A 319 7.36 -13.51 11.07
CA LEU A 319 7.61 -14.73 11.82
C LEU A 319 7.26 -14.60 13.31
N LEU A 320 7.81 -13.59 14.00
CA LEU A 320 7.73 -13.53 15.47
C LEU A 320 6.41 -12.98 15.99
N LEU A 321 5.88 -11.94 15.34
CA LEU A 321 4.63 -11.32 15.78
C LEU A 321 3.41 -12.25 15.68
N PRO A 322 3.23 -13.07 14.62
CA PRO A 322 2.18 -14.08 14.58
C PRO A 322 2.22 -15.06 15.75
N LEU A 323 3.41 -15.41 16.25
CA LEU A 323 3.55 -16.28 17.43
C LEU A 323 2.96 -15.64 18.68
N TYR A 324 3.16 -14.32 18.86
CA TYR A 324 2.59 -13.60 19.99
C TYR A 324 1.06 -13.58 19.96
N PHE A 325 0.48 -13.27 18.80
CA PHE A 325 -0.98 -13.24 18.66
C PHE A 325 -1.60 -14.62 18.81
N ALA A 326 -0.97 -15.63 18.21
CA ALA A 326 -1.42 -17.01 18.36
C ALA A 326 -1.26 -17.53 19.79
N SER A 327 -0.17 -17.17 20.49
CA SER A 327 0.02 -17.51 21.91
C SER A 327 -1.07 -16.89 22.78
N SER A 328 -1.48 -15.64 22.50
CA SER A 328 -2.62 -15.02 23.18
C SER A 328 -3.92 -15.77 22.89
N GLY A 329 -4.13 -16.20 21.64
CA GLY A 329 -5.26 -17.05 21.26
C GLY A 329 -5.25 -18.42 21.93
N LEU A 330 -4.09 -19.09 22.02
CA LEU A 330 -3.89 -20.36 22.73
C LEU A 330 -4.24 -20.27 24.22
N LYS A 331 -4.01 -19.13 24.86
CA LYS A 331 -4.39 -18.87 26.26
C LYS A 331 -5.89 -18.63 26.43
N THR A 332 -6.63 -18.43 25.32
CA THR A 332 -8.06 -18.09 25.35
C THR A 332 -8.90 -19.37 25.27
N ASP A 333 -9.60 -19.69 26.34
CA ASP A 333 -10.50 -20.83 26.41
C ASP A 333 -11.97 -20.35 26.40
N VAL A 334 -12.56 -20.37 25.19
CA VAL A 334 -13.97 -19.97 25.00
C VAL A 334 -14.93 -20.93 25.70
N ALA A 335 -14.53 -22.17 25.95
CA ALA A 335 -15.38 -23.16 26.65
C ALA A 335 -15.56 -22.87 28.14
N LYS A 336 -14.71 -21.98 28.71
CA LYS A 336 -14.86 -21.50 30.10
C LYS A 336 -16.00 -20.48 30.23
N ILE A 337 -16.45 -19.88 29.15
CA ILE A 337 -17.63 -19.00 29.13
C ILE A 337 -18.89 -19.90 29.20
N ARG A 338 -19.27 -20.25 30.43
CA ARG A 338 -20.40 -21.17 30.67
C ARG A 338 -21.63 -20.43 31.21
N GLY A 339 -22.78 -20.79 30.67
CA GLY A 339 -24.07 -20.23 31.14
C GLY A 339 -24.48 -18.94 30.45
N GLY A 340 -25.80 -18.65 30.46
CA GLY A 340 -26.36 -17.44 29.83
C GLY A 340 -25.86 -16.12 30.42
N GLY A 341 -25.49 -16.13 31.72
CA GLY A 341 -24.94 -14.95 32.40
C GLY A 341 -23.57 -14.48 31.82
N ALA A 342 -22.65 -15.41 31.52
CA ALA A 342 -21.35 -15.09 30.96
C ALA A 342 -21.45 -14.58 29.52
N TRP A 343 -22.32 -15.16 28.70
CA TRP A 343 -22.65 -14.63 27.37
C TRP A 343 -23.36 -13.26 27.42
N GLY A 344 -24.22 -13.06 28.42
CA GLY A 344 -24.81 -11.75 28.70
C GLY A 344 -23.76 -10.70 29.07
N LEU A 345 -22.74 -11.08 29.88
CA LEU A 345 -21.62 -10.21 30.18
C LEU A 345 -20.77 -9.88 28.95
N LEU A 346 -20.50 -10.84 28.07
CA LEU A 346 -19.82 -10.58 26.81
C LEU A 346 -20.57 -9.55 25.97
N ALA A 347 -21.90 -9.74 25.80
CA ALA A 347 -22.74 -8.78 25.09
C ALA A 347 -22.71 -7.39 25.74
N LEU A 348 -22.80 -7.33 27.08
CA LEU A 348 -22.72 -6.08 27.84
C LEU A 348 -21.38 -5.37 27.61
N VAL A 349 -20.25 -6.09 27.67
CA VAL A 349 -18.92 -5.50 27.46
C VAL A 349 -18.76 -4.98 26.05
N ILE A 350 -19.18 -5.76 25.02
CA ILE A 350 -19.10 -5.34 23.61
C ILE A 350 -19.93 -4.07 23.39
N THR A 351 -21.20 -4.07 23.85
CA THR A 351 -22.09 -2.92 23.67
C THR A 351 -21.57 -1.68 24.40
N THR A 352 -21.10 -1.85 25.63
CA THR A 352 -20.56 -0.75 26.44
C THR A 352 -19.25 -0.20 25.84
N ALA A 353 -18.34 -1.07 25.38
CA ALA A 353 -17.09 -0.66 24.73
C ALA A 353 -17.38 0.13 23.45
N CYS A 354 -18.27 -0.39 22.57
CA CYS A 354 -18.66 0.30 21.35
C CYS A 354 -19.39 1.62 21.63
N ALA A 355 -20.39 1.60 22.50
CA ALA A 355 -21.18 2.78 22.83
C ALA A 355 -20.31 3.89 23.44
N GLY A 356 -19.52 3.56 24.47
CA GLY A 356 -18.65 4.53 25.13
C GLY A 356 -17.66 5.19 24.17
N LYS A 357 -17.05 4.40 23.28
CA LYS A 357 -16.06 4.89 22.33
C LYS A 357 -16.66 5.69 21.18
N ILE A 358 -17.70 5.14 20.56
CA ILE A 358 -18.39 5.80 19.45
C ILE A 358 -19.05 7.09 19.91
N LEU A 359 -19.80 7.08 21.02
CA LEU A 359 -20.47 8.28 21.54
C LEU A 359 -19.48 9.34 21.99
N GLY A 360 -18.43 8.96 22.76
CA GLY A 360 -17.44 9.91 23.23
C GLY A 360 -16.72 10.63 22.09
N THR A 361 -16.27 9.87 21.10
CA THR A 361 -15.62 10.41 19.92
C THR A 361 -16.58 11.24 19.07
N PHE A 362 -17.80 10.76 18.84
CA PHE A 362 -18.83 11.42 18.04
C PHE A 362 -19.21 12.77 18.60
N VAL A 363 -19.50 12.86 19.90
CA VAL A 363 -19.92 14.13 20.54
C VAL A 363 -18.80 15.16 20.43
N VAL A 364 -17.56 14.78 20.75
CA VAL A 364 -16.43 15.74 20.68
C VAL A 364 -16.09 16.12 19.24
N ALA A 365 -16.20 15.21 18.28
CA ALA A 365 -16.02 15.53 16.86
C ALA A 365 -17.09 16.52 16.37
N MET A 366 -18.34 16.37 16.80
CA MET A 366 -19.43 17.33 16.54
C MET A 366 -19.16 18.71 17.17
N MET A 367 -18.61 18.77 18.37
CA MET A 367 -18.20 20.04 19.00
C MET A 367 -17.11 20.76 18.20
N PHE A 368 -16.26 20.04 17.48
CA PHE A 368 -15.28 20.61 16.57
C PHE A 368 -15.83 20.92 15.16
N MET A 369 -17.15 20.95 15.01
CA MET A 369 -17.86 21.27 13.75
C MET A 369 -17.55 20.31 12.59
N ILE A 370 -17.22 19.04 12.89
CA ILE A 370 -17.09 17.99 11.88
C ILE A 370 -18.49 17.52 11.48
N PRO A 371 -18.79 17.31 10.19
CA PRO A 371 -20.10 16.83 9.73
C PRO A 371 -20.53 15.54 10.42
N VAL A 372 -21.84 15.38 10.69
CA VAL A 372 -22.40 14.24 11.43
C VAL A 372 -21.94 12.89 10.91
N ARG A 373 -21.96 12.72 9.59
CA ARG A 373 -21.57 11.47 8.93
C ARG A 373 -20.08 11.16 9.15
N GLU A 374 -19.24 12.18 9.06
CA GLU A 374 -17.81 12.07 9.28
C GLU A 374 -17.48 11.82 10.76
N SER A 375 -18.18 12.51 11.66
CA SER A 375 -18.04 12.32 13.10
C SER A 375 -18.41 10.91 13.54
N LEU A 376 -19.48 10.34 12.96
CA LEU A 376 -19.89 8.96 13.25
C LEU A 376 -18.85 7.97 12.70
N THR A 377 -18.37 8.18 11.48
CA THR A 377 -17.30 7.35 10.90
C THR A 377 -16.04 7.38 11.75
N LEU A 378 -15.66 8.57 12.24
CA LEU A 378 -14.52 8.73 13.13
C LEU A 378 -14.71 7.95 14.44
N GLY A 379 -15.92 8.01 15.04
CA GLY A 379 -16.25 7.23 16.23
C GLY A 379 -16.11 5.73 16.01
N VAL A 380 -16.61 5.22 14.89
CA VAL A 380 -16.47 3.80 14.52
C VAL A 380 -15.03 3.42 14.29
N LEU A 381 -14.26 4.23 13.57
CA LEU A 381 -12.83 3.97 13.31
C LEU A 381 -12.01 3.94 14.61
N MET A 382 -12.31 4.82 15.57
CA MET A 382 -11.64 4.84 16.88
C MET A 382 -11.98 3.62 17.75
N ASN A 383 -12.99 2.81 17.41
CA ASN A 383 -13.32 1.58 18.12
C ASN A 383 -12.42 0.38 17.76
N THR A 384 -11.37 0.60 16.98
CA THR A 384 -10.41 -0.42 16.58
C THR A 384 -9.57 -0.85 17.77
N LYS A 385 -9.58 -2.14 18.07
CA LYS A 385 -8.79 -2.79 19.12
C LYS A 385 -7.61 -3.54 18.50
N GLY A 386 -6.57 -3.86 19.29
CA GLY A 386 -5.45 -4.60 18.72
C GLY A 386 -4.37 -4.98 19.73
N LEU A 387 -3.09 -4.85 19.30
CA LEU A 387 -1.94 -5.35 19.98
C LEU A 387 -1.85 -4.85 21.43
N VAL A 388 -1.91 -3.55 21.65
CA VAL A 388 -1.71 -2.93 22.99
C VAL A 388 -2.75 -3.44 23.99
N GLU A 389 -3.99 -3.64 23.52
CA GLU A 389 -5.04 -4.23 24.37
C GLU A 389 -4.71 -5.67 24.78
N LEU A 390 -4.27 -6.51 23.83
CA LEU A 390 -3.88 -7.88 24.14
C LEU A 390 -2.69 -7.94 25.09
N ILE A 391 -1.76 -6.99 24.99
CA ILE A 391 -0.67 -6.83 25.94
C ILE A 391 -1.22 -6.58 27.34
N VAL A 392 -2.12 -5.62 27.48
CA VAL A 392 -2.78 -5.30 28.74
C VAL A 392 -3.50 -6.51 29.32
N LEU A 393 -4.26 -7.24 28.49
CA LEU A 393 -4.99 -8.44 28.91
C LEU A 393 -4.05 -9.56 29.35
N ASN A 394 -2.98 -9.83 28.61
CA ASN A 394 -1.98 -10.84 28.98
C ASN A 394 -1.28 -10.50 30.29
N ILE A 395 -0.85 -9.24 30.47
CA ILE A 395 -0.25 -8.78 31.72
C ILE A 395 -1.25 -8.90 32.87
N GLY A 396 -2.52 -8.54 32.67
CA GLY A 396 -3.58 -8.71 33.66
C GLY A 396 -3.78 -10.16 34.08
N LYS A 397 -3.65 -11.10 33.13
CA LYS A 397 -3.70 -12.54 33.41
C LYS A 397 -2.47 -13.02 34.17
N GLU A 398 -1.26 -12.64 33.75
CA GLU A 398 0.02 -12.99 34.39
C GLU A 398 0.11 -12.47 35.84
N LYS A 399 -0.36 -11.24 36.08
CA LYS A 399 -0.44 -10.63 37.42
C LYS A 399 -1.63 -11.15 38.22
N LYS A 400 -2.41 -12.13 37.71
CA LYS A 400 -3.59 -12.71 38.37
C LYS A 400 -4.69 -11.68 38.70
N VAL A 401 -4.72 -10.54 38.03
CA VAL A 401 -5.81 -9.54 38.13
C VAL A 401 -7.04 -10.00 37.36
N LEU A 402 -6.83 -10.66 36.20
CA LEU A 402 -7.87 -11.26 35.39
C LEU A 402 -7.86 -12.78 35.56
N ASN A 403 -9.01 -13.37 35.80
CA ASN A 403 -9.21 -14.81 35.72
C ASN A 403 -9.44 -15.25 34.27
N ASP A 404 -9.39 -16.56 34.00
CA ASP A 404 -9.45 -17.12 32.63
C ASP A 404 -10.76 -16.74 31.92
N GLU A 405 -11.88 -16.70 32.63
CA GLU A 405 -13.18 -16.34 32.08
C GLU A 405 -13.24 -14.87 31.67
N SER A 406 -12.81 -13.94 32.56
CA SER A 406 -12.73 -12.52 32.26
C SER A 406 -11.77 -12.23 31.10
N PHE A 407 -10.63 -12.94 31.07
CA PHE A 407 -9.67 -12.84 29.99
C PHE A 407 -10.29 -13.26 28.63
N ALA A 408 -10.97 -14.41 28.58
CA ALA A 408 -11.61 -14.90 27.36
C ALA A 408 -12.71 -13.94 26.87
N ILE A 409 -13.53 -13.39 27.76
CA ILE A 409 -14.56 -12.40 27.42
C ILE A 409 -13.95 -11.14 26.82
N LEU A 410 -12.88 -10.62 27.39
CA LEU A 410 -12.22 -9.40 26.91
C LEU A 410 -11.49 -9.61 25.57
N VAL A 411 -10.84 -10.77 25.36
CA VAL A 411 -10.21 -11.11 24.06
C VAL A 411 -11.28 -11.24 22.98
N LEU A 412 -12.41 -11.91 23.25
CA LEU A 412 -13.51 -12.00 22.28
C LEU A 412 -14.12 -10.63 22.00
N MET A 413 -14.26 -9.76 23.00
CA MET A 413 -14.69 -8.38 22.80
C MET A 413 -13.74 -7.63 21.86
N ALA A 414 -12.42 -7.73 22.06
CA ALA A 414 -11.43 -7.07 21.22
C ALA A 414 -11.50 -7.55 19.76
N LEU A 415 -11.63 -8.87 19.56
CA LEU A 415 -11.81 -9.45 18.22
C LEU A 415 -13.07 -8.95 17.54
N PHE A 416 -14.20 -9.01 18.25
CA PHE A 416 -15.50 -8.63 17.69
C PHE A 416 -15.57 -7.15 17.35
N THR A 417 -15.12 -6.26 18.24
CA THR A 417 -15.13 -4.81 18.01
C THR A 417 -14.24 -4.42 16.80
N THR A 418 -13.09 -5.04 16.66
CA THR A 418 -12.20 -4.79 15.52
C THR A 418 -12.78 -5.35 14.22
N PHE A 419 -13.36 -6.56 14.27
CA PHE A 419 -13.97 -7.18 13.10
C PHE A 419 -15.12 -6.34 12.54
N ILE A 420 -15.99 -5.80 13.38
CA ILE A 420 -17.17 -5.04 12.97
C ILE A 420 -16.83 -3.62 12.49
N THR A 421 -15.67 -3.08 12.85
CA THR A 421 -15.25 -1.71 12.49
C THR A 421 -15.18 -1.49 10.99
N SER A 422 -14.53 -2.39 10.24
CA SER A 422 -14.35 -2.26 8.78
C SER A 422 -15.69 -2.24 8.02
N PRO A 423 -16.62 -3.21 8.22
CA PRO A 423 -17.90 -3.20 7.50
C PRO A 423 -18.79 -2.02 7.88
N ILE A 424 -18.83 -1.60 9.16
CA ILE A 424 -19.62 -0.45 9.58
C ILE A 424 -19.06 0.84 9.00
N ALA A 425 -17.73 1.03 9.02
CA ALA A 425 -17.11 2.21 8.43
C ALA A 425 -17.41 2.32 6.92
N MET A 426 -17.38 1.20 6.18
CA MET A 426 -17.77 1.16 4.76
C MET A 426 -19.24 1.48 4.53
N ALA A 427 -20.13 1.04 5.42
CA ALA A 427 -21.56 1.29 5.29
C ALA A 427 -21.90 2.78 5.52
N ILE A 428 -21.27 3.42 6.50
CA ILE A 428 -21.52 4.81 6.86
C ILE A 428 -20.84 5.76 5.87
N TYR A 429 -19.56 5.52 5.58
CA TYR A 429 -18.74 6.38 4.74
C TYR A 429 -18.47 5.72 3.40
N LYS A 430 -19.37 5.96 2.46
CA LYS A 430 -19.07 5.77 1.05
C LYS A 430 -18.39 7.06 0.60
N PRO A 431 -17.07 7.09 0.34
CA PRO A 431 -16.49 8.24 -0.35
C PRO A 431 -17.35 8.46 -1.60
N ALA A 432 -17.67 9.71 -1.91
CA ALA A 432 -18.46 10.05 -3.10
C ALA A 432 -17.63 9.67 -4.34
N ARG A 433 -17.57 8.39 -4.66
CA ARG A 433 -17.03 7.76 -5.86
C ARG A 433 -18.18 7.59 -6.85
N GLY A 434 -18.96 8.64 -7.04
CA GLY A 434 -19.75 8.76 -8.25
C GLY A 434 -18.74 8.99 -9.37
N ILE A 435 -18.42 7.94 -10.12
CA ILE A 435 -17.88 8.11 -11.46
C ILE A 435 -19.02 8.82 -12.20
N SER A 436 -19.03 10.15 -12.14
CA SER A 436 -19.85 10.97 -12.97
C SER A 436 -19.18 10.95 -14.33
N PHE A 437 -19.67 10.11 -15.23
CA PHE A 437 -19.23 10.06 -16.63
C PHE A 437 -19.61 11.35 -17.39
N SER A 438 -19.25 12.52 -16.87
CA SER A 438 -19.49 13.76 -17.56
C SER A 438 -18.18 14.36 -18.04
N THR A 439 -17.98 14.29 -19.32
CA THR A 439 -16.92 14.89 -20.12
C THR A 439 -15.65 14.04 -20.29
N HIS A 440 -15.75 13.04 -21.16
CA HIS A 440 -14.61 12.34 -21.74
C HIS A 440 -13.74 13.33 -22.53
N ARG A 441 -12.42 13.24 -22.39
CA ARG A 441 -11.49 14.17 -23.03
C ARG A 441 -10.47 13.42 -23.86
N LYS A 442 -10.37 13.83 -25.09
CA LYS A 442 -9.38 13.38 -26.06
C LYS A 442 -8.40 14.52 -26.35
N LEU A 443 -7.20 14.21 -26.76
CA LEU A 443 -6.22 15.19 -27.18
C LEU A 443 -6.69 15.90 -28.48
N CYS A 444 -7.32 15.15 -29.39
CA CYS A 444 -7.88 15.65 -30.63
C CYS A 444 -9.03 16.65 -30.41
N ASP A 445 -9.82 16.57 -29.33
CA ASP A 445 -10.91 17.50 -29.06
C ASP A 445 -10.44 18.92 -28.75
N LEU A 446 -9.17 19.09 -28.38
CA LEU A 446 -8.55 20.38 -28.09
C LEU A 446 -8.26 21.21 -29.36
N SER A 447 -8.15 20.55 -30.53
CA SER A 447 -7.88 21.23 -31.81
C SER A 447 -9.13 21.78 -32.51
N THR A 448 -10.34 21.27 -32.10
CA THR A 448 -11.61 21.57 -32.83
C THR A 448 -12.52 22.55 -32.14
N VAL A 449 -12.26 22.93 -30.88
CA VAL A 449 -13.09 23.87 -30.12
C VAL A 449 -12.65 25.32 -30.34
N ASP A 450 -13.56 26.13 -30.84
CA ASP A 450 -13.40 27.54 -31.19
C ASP A 450 -12.60 28.40 -30.18
N GLN A 451 -11.79 29.24 -30.75
CA GLN A 451 -10.86 30.30 -30.38
C GLN A 451 -11.06 31.09 -29.07
N ALA A 452 -11.95 30.76 -28.16
CA ALA A 452 -12.27 31.60 -26.99
C ALA A 452 -11.84 31.08 -25.61
N SER A 453 -11.44 29.82 -25.45
CA SER A 453 -10.89 29.30 -24.16
C SER A 453 -9.46 28.84 -24.40
N LYS A 454 -8.50 29.49 -23.73
CA LYS A 454 -7.07 29.16 -23.73
C LYS A 454 -6.89 27.65 -23.53
N ASP A 455 -6.48 26.94 -24.58
CA ASP A 455 -6.25 25.51 -24.61
C ASP A 455 -5.15 25.12 -23.63
N GLU A 456 -5.56 24.74 -22.44
CA GLU A 456 -4.67 24.33 -21.36
C GLU A 456 -4.49 22.81 -21.40
N LEU A 457 -3.30 22.35 -21.84
CA LEU A 457 -2.95 20.94 -21.80
C LEU A 457 -2.67 20.48 -20.36
N ARG A 458 -3.42 19.49 -19.88
CA ARG A 458 -3.31 18.94 -18.51
C ARG A 458 -2.83 17.50 -18.55
N ILE A 459 -1.58 17.28 -18.15
CA ILE A 459 -0.96 15.96 -18.15
C ILE A 459 -0.88 15.44 -16.72
N LEU A 460 -1.35 14.22 -16.49
CA LEU A 460 -1.12 13.47 -15.27
C LEU A 460 0.03 12.48 -15.50
N ALA A 461 1.21 12.81 -14.96
CA ALA A 461 2.40 11.98 -15.12
C ALA A 461 2.63 11.12 -13.87
N CYS A 462 2.64 9.81 -14.03
CA CYS A 462 2.88 8.84 -12.96
C CYS A 462 4.36 8.45 -12.88
N VAL A 463 4.90 8.30 -11.67
CA VAL A 463 6.28 7.90 -11.40
C VAL A 463 6.33 6.85 -10.31
N HIS A 464 7.16 5.80 -10.49
CA HIS A 464 7.42 4.78 -9.48
C HIS A 464 8.61 5.15 -8.58
N GLY A 465 9.54 5.97 -9.09
CA GLY A 465 10.74 6.35 -8.36
C GLY A 465 11.60 7.39 -9.08
N PRO A 466 12.75 7.76 -8.52
CA PRO A 466 13.59 8.84 -9.05
C PRO A 466 14.17 8.55 -10.44
N ASN A 467 14.34 7.28 -10.79
CA ASN A 467 14.91 6.88 -12.08
C ASN A 467 14.05 7.24 -13.29
N ASN A 468 12.72 7.39 -13.10
CA ASN A 468 11.80 7.81 -14.16
C ASN A 468 11.78 9.33 -14.38
N ALA A 469 12.32 10.11 -13.44
CA ALA A 469 12.20 11.56 -13.48
C ALA A 469 12.92 12.21 -14.68
N PRO A 470 14.17 11.85 -15.05
CA PRO A 470 14.86 12.49 -16.16
C PRO A 470 14.15 12.32 -17.50
N SER A 471 13.77 11.08 -17.83
CA SER A 471 13.11 10.76 -19.09
C SER A 471 11.71 11.40 -19.19
N LEU A 472 11.00 11.46 -18.08
CA LEU A 472 9.71 12.11 -18.02
C LEU A 472 9.83 13.64 -18.14
N ILE A 473 10.83 14.26 -17.52
CA ILE A 473 11.11 15.69 -17.68
C ILE A 473 11.44 16.00 -19.14
N SER A 474 12.29 15.20 -19.77
CA SER A 474 12.67 15.34 -21.19
C SER A 474 11.43 15.18 -22.11
N PHE A 475 10.55 14.25 -21.79
CA PHE A 475 9.29 14.06 -22.50
C PHE A 475 8.37 15.29 -22.37
N ILE A 476 8.14 15.77 -21.15
CA ILE A 476 7.32 16.94 -20.89
C ILE A 476 7.91 18.20 -21.55
N ASP A 477 9.22 18.35 -21.52
CA ASP A 477 9.91 19.46 -22.18
C ASP A 477 9.69 19.42 -23.70
N SER A 478 9.70 18.24 -24.31
CA SER A 478 9.46 18.07 -25.74
C SER A 478 8.03 18.43 -26.19
N ILE A 479 7.05 18.35 -25.28
CA ILE A 479 5.63 18.73 -25.54
C ILE A 479 5.41 20.22 -25.30
N ARG A 480 6.33 20.90 -24.64
CA ARG A 480 6.17 22.30 -24.28
C ARG A 480 6.19 23.19 -25.51
N SER A 481 5.03 23.70 -25.92
CA SER A 481 4.93 24.70 -26.99
C SER A 481 5.48 26.04 -26.49
N THR A 482 6.20 26.75 -27.39
CA THR A 482 6.69 28.11 -27.14
C THR A 482 5.61 29.19 -27.33
N LYS A 483 4.50 28.82 -27.97
CA LYS A 483 3.37 29.72 -28.26
C LYS A 483 2.25 29.52 -27.23
N ASN A 484 2.16 30.40 -26.26
CA ASN A 484 1.00 30.72 -25.36
C ASN A 484 0.14 29.59 -24.73
N SER A 485 0.37 28.30 -24.98
CA SER A 485 -0.37 27.23 -24.32
C SER A 485 0.23 26.92 -22.94
N GLN A 486 -0.58 27.12 -21.89
CA GLN A 486 -0.16 26.79 -20.52
C GLN A 486 -0.23 25.28 -20.31
N LEU A 487 0.93 24.63 -20.13
CA LEU A 487 1.02 23.23 -19.72
C LEU A 487 0.87 23.14 -18.20
N LYS A 488 -0.11 22.38 -17.71
CA LYS A 488 -0.25 22.00 -16.30
C LYS A 488 0.14 20.54 -16.11
N LEU A 489 1.21 20.32 -15.37
CA LEU A 489 1.70 19.01 -15.03
C LEU A 489 1.25 18.60 -13.61
N PHE A 490 0.47 17.53 -13.53
CA PHE A 490 0.17 16.86 -12.27
C PHE A 490 1.10 15.67 -12.15
N LEU A 491 2.06 15.76 -11.22
CA LEU A 491 3.01 14.69 -10.97
C LEU A 491 2.46 13.76 -9.90
N MET A 492 2.24 12.50 -10.24
CA MET A 492 1.74 11.49 -9.31
C MET A 492 2.82 10.47 -8.98
N HIS A 493 3.30 10.49 -7.75
CA HIS A 493 4.18 9.45 -7.23
C HIS A 493 3.34 8.26 -6.74
N LEU A 494 3.54 7.12 -7.38
CA LEU A 494 2.85 5.87 -7.07
C LEU A 494 3.67 5.07 -6.07
N VAL A 495 3.11 4.82 -4.90
CA VAL A 495 3.74 4.04 -3.84
C VAL A 495 2.87 2.83 -3.55
N GLU A 496 3.46 1.65 -3.64
CA GLU A 496 2.76 0.43 -3.26
C GLU A 496 2.52 0.39 -1.76
N LEU A 497 1.27 0.18 -1.36
CA LEU A 497 0.94 -0.13 0.01
C LEU A 497 1.30 -1.61 0.27
N THR A 498 2.53 -1.82 0.71
CA THR A 498 2.95 -3.12 1.20
C THR A 498 2.35 -3.38 2.59
N GLU A 499 2.40 -4.61 3.05
CA GLU A 499 1.96 -4.98 4.40
C GLU A 499 2.91 -4.46 5.49
N ARG A 500 3.96 -3.77 5.11
CA ARG A 500 4.96 -3.17 6.00
C ARG A 500 4.41 -1.92 6.66
N SER A 501 4.60 -1.81 7.96
CA SER A 501 4.22 -0.60 8.72
C SER A 501 4.95 0.64 8.20
N SER A 502 6.16 0.47 7.67
CA SER A 502 6.95 1.51 7.03
C SER A 502 6.24 2.19 5.85
N SER A 503 5.44 1.45 5.07
CA SER A 503 4.66 2.02 3.97
C SER A 503 3.56 2.97 4.47
N ILE A 504 2.98 2.69 5.64
CA ILE A 504 1.97 3.54 6.28
C ILE A 504 2.61 4.85 6.77
N VAL A 505 3.83 4.78 7.30
CA VAL A 505 4.60 5.98 7.73
C VAL A 505 5.05 6.81 6.54
N MET A 506 5.38 6.19 5.40
CA MET A 506 5.63 6.91 4.14
C MET A 506 4.42 7.75 3.73
N VAL A 507 3.19 7.26 3.93
CA VAL A 507 1.96 8.04 3.71
C VAL A 507 1.94 9.32 4.52
N GLN A 508 2.26 9.24 5.80
CA GLN A 508 2.30 10.40 6.67
C GLN A 508 3.42 11.39 6.28
N ARG A 509 4.57 10.87 5.84
CA ARG A 509 5.70 11.69 5.37
C ARG A 509 5.41 12.38 4.05
N ALA A 510 4.85 11.67 3.08
CA ALA A 510 4.49 12.23 1.77
C ALA A 510 3.49 13.39 1.89
N ARG A 511 2.56 13.29 2.83
CA ARG A 511 1.57 14.34 3.11
C ARG A 511 2.16 15.59 3.78
N LYS A 512 3.18 15.41 4.61
CA LYS A 512 3.86 16.49 5.32
C LYS A 512 4.54 17.48 4.36
N ASN A 513 4.94 17.01 3.18
CA ASN A 513 5.64 17.79 2.16
C ASN A 513 4.72 18.37 1.07
N GLY A 514 3.42 18.08 1.10
CA GLY A 514 2.45 18.42 0.04
C GLY A 514 1.94 19.87 0.00
N TYR A 515 2.42 20.79 0.84
CA TYR A 515 2.14 22.22 0.72
C TYR A 515 3.44 23.03 0.58
N PRO A 516 3.67 23.68 -0.58
CA PRO A 516 4.95 24.31 -0.92
C PRO A 516 5.12 25.75 -0.39
N PHE A 517 4.49 26.13 0.69
CA PHE A 517 4.71 27.48 1.24
C PHE A 517 5.32 27.45 2.64
N PHE A 518 6.59 27.89 2.67
CA PHE A 518 7.42 28.23 3.83
C PHE A 518 8.12 27.13 4.62
N ASN A 519 9.41 27.10 4.42
CA ASN A 519 10.57 26.76 5.24
C ASN A 519 11.27 25.41 5.09
N ARG A 520 12.41 25.53 4.39
CA ARG A 520 13.75 25.01 4.71
C ARG A 520 13.84 23.83 5.68
N ARG A 521 13.97 22.63 5.14
CA ARG A 521 15.03 21.63 5.32
C ARG A 521 14.62 20.28 4.71
N PRO A 522 15.44 19.69 3.82
CA PRO A 522 15.13 18.45 3.14
C PRO A 522 15.38 17.26 4.07
N ARG A 523 14.43 16.35 4.18
CA ARG A 523 14.62 15.05 4.85
C ARG A 523 13.64 14.00 4.36
N GLY A 524 14.03 13.32 3.28
CA GLY A 524 13.34 12.18 2.69
C GLY A 524 13.92 11.90 1.31
N GLU A 525 15.10 11.26 1.19
CA GLU A 525 15.95 11.35 -0.01
C GLU A 525 15.33 10.88 -1.32
N LEU A 526 14.50 9.84 -1.31
CA LEU A 526 13.91 9.31 -2.56
C LEU A 526 12.76 10.19 -3.08
N TYR A 527 11.88 10.62 -2.19
CA TYR A 527 10.79 11.53 -2.52
C TYR A 527 11.32 12.92 -2.85
N ASP A 528 12.31 13.39 -2.07
CA ASP A 528 12.94 14.69 -2.26
C ASP A 528 13.71 14.77 -3.59
N ARG A 529 14.30 13.66 -4.08
CA ARG A 529 14.98 13.61 -5.38
C ARG A 529 13.99 13.77 -6.55
N VAL A 530 12.88 13.03 -6.56
CA VAL A 530 11.85 13.18 -7.60
C VAL A 530 11.25 14.58 -7.56
N TYR A 531 10.84 15.01 -6.38
CA TYR A 531 10.25 16.32 -6.19
C TYR A 531 11.23 17.46 -6.48
N GLY A 532 12.48 17.35 -6.01
CA GLY A 532 13.55 18.31 -6.25
C GLY A 532 13.85 18.49 -7.72
N ALA A 533 13.90 17.40 -8.51
CA ALA A 533 14.11 17.46 -9.95
C ALA A 533 12.96 18.20 -10.67
N PHE A 534 11.72 17.87 -10.33
CA PHE A 534 10.57 18.55 -10.94
C PHE A 534 10.37 19.98 -10.43
N GLN A 535 10.77 20.29 -9.20
CA GLN A 535 10.77 21.65 -8.66
C GLN A 535 11.81 22.52 -9.35
N ALA A 536 13.03 21.99 -9.57
CA ALA A 536 14.08 22.65 -10.34
C ALA A 536 13.61 22.92 -11.78
N TYR A 537 12.98 21.91 -12.40
CA TYR A 537 12.39 22.06 -13.74
C TYR A 537 11.28 23.12 -13.77
N SER A 538 10.40 23.17 -12.77
CA SER A 538 9.36 24.18 -12.66
C SER A 538 9.91 25.59 -12.51
N GLN A 539 11.02 25.76 -11.79
CA GLN A 539 11.67 27.06 -11.61
C GLN A 539 12.40 27.51 -12.89
N LEU A 540 12.98 26.60 -13.65
CA LEU A 540 13.69 26.87 -14.89
C LEU A 540 12.74 27.04 -16.09
N GLY A 541 11.65 26.29 -16.09
CA GLY A 541 10.77 26.17 -17.23
C GLY A 541 9.34 26.61 -16.97
N ARG A 542 8.73 27.55 -17.23
CA ARG A 542 7.32 28.06 -17.17
C ARG A 542 6.20 26.99 -17.11
N VAL A 543 6.46 25.82 -16.51
CA VAL A 543 5.51 24.73 -16.34
C VAL A 543 5.01 24.68 -14.90
N SER A 544 3.70 24.72 -14.71
CA SER A 544 3.11 24.59 -13.38
C SER A 544 3.07 23.11 -12.97
N VAL A 545 3.96 22.70 -12.08
CA VAL A 545 4.00 21.33 -11.56
C VAL A 545 3.24 21.25 -10.23
N ARG A 546 2.28 20.32 -10.15
CA ARG A 546 1.51 20.03 -8.93
C ARG A 546 1.74 18.59 -8.51
N PRO A 547 2.57 18.35 -7.49
CA PRO A 547 2.84 16.98 -7.04
C PRO A 547 1.68 16.44 -6.21
N THR A 548 1.45 15.14 -6.37
CA THR A 548 0.48 14.35 -5.61
C THR A 548 1.10 12.97 -5.35
N THR A 549 0.91 12.40 -4.18
CA THR A 549 1.33 11.03 -3.88
C THR A 549 0.12 10.15 -3.66
N VAL A 550 0.10 9.00 -4.30
CA VAL A 550 -0.92 7.98 -4.12
C VAL A 550 -0.28 6.73 -3.55
N ILE A 551 -0.87 6.25 -2.46
CA ILE A 551 -0.40 5.05 -1.76
C ILE A 551 -1.60 4.13 -1.63
N SER A 552 -1.55 3.03 -2.36
CA SER A 552 -2.62 2.03 -2.39
C SER A 552 -2.08 0.66 -2.78
N PRO A 553 -2.82 -0.42 -2.47
CA PRO A 553 -2.49 -1.75 -2.96
C PRO A 553 -2.49 -1.76 -4.49
N LEU A 554 -1.58 -2.48 -5.12
CA LEU A 554 -1.48 -2.57 -6.59
C LEU A 554 -2.79 -3.05 -7.25
N SER A 555 -3.60 -3.83 -6.53
CA SER A 555 -4.91 -4.29 -7.01
C SER A 555 -5.92 -3.17 -7.25
N THR A 556 -5.80 -2.04 -6.53
CA THR A 556 -6.77 -0.93 -6.56
C THR A 556 -6.15 0.42 -6.94
N MET A 557 -4.85 0.46 -7.18
CA MET A 557 -4.10 1.68 -7.52
C MET A 557 -4.61 2.35 -8.80
N TYR A 558 -5.07 1.55 -9.78
CA TYR A 558 -5.66 2.06 -11.02
C TYR A 558 -6.87 2.97 -10.78
N GLU A 559 -7.71 2.65 -9.76
CA GLU A 559 -8.88 3.48 -9.44
C GLU A 559 -8.47 4.88 -8.95
N ASP A 560 -7.37 4.94 -8.18
CA ASP A 560 -6.88 6.21 -7.65
C ASP A 560 -6.25 7.07 -8.78
N ILE A 561 -5.55 6.42 -9.73
CA ILE A 561 -5.01 7.11 -10.92
C ILE A 561 -6.16 7.69 -11.76
N CYS A 562 -7.18 6.88 -12.06
CA CYS A 562 -8.33 7.31 -12.85
C CYS A 562 -9.12 8.42 -12.13
N HIS A 563 -9.32 8.30 -10.82
CA HIS A 563 -10.03 9.32 -10.04
C HIS A 563 -9.29 10.66 -10.01
N VAL A 564 -7.97 10.65 -9.82
CA VAL A 564 -7.19 11.89 -9.86
C VAL A 564 -7.17 12.50 -11.28
N ALA A 565 -7.12 11.67 -12.31
CA ALA A 565 -7.21 12.14 -13.69
C ALA A 565 -8.54 12.86 -13.96
N GLU A 566 -9.64 12.33 -13.42
CA GLU A 566 -10.97 12.94 -13.51
C GLU A 566 -11.07 14.23 -12.69
N ASP A 567 -10.64 14.22 -11.42
CA ASP A 567 -10.67 15.40 -10.52
C ASP A 567 -9.84 16.57 -11.08
N LYS A 568 -8.68 16.27 -11.63
CA LYS A 568 -7.80 17.29 -12.21
C LYS A 568 -8.14 17.61 -13.66
N ARG A 569 -9.12 16.93 -14.23
CA ARG A 569 -9.54 17.06 -15.64
C ARG A 569 -8.34 16.88 -16.58
N ALA A 570 -7.56 15.81 -16.34
CA ALA A 570 -6.42 15.48 -17.18
C ALA A 570 -6.88 15.15 -18.60
N THR A 571 -6.10 15.58 -19.60
CA THR A 571 -6.31 15.23 -21.02
C THR A 571 -5.55 13.97 -21.38
N MET A 572 -4.42 13.71 -20.68
CA MET A 572 -3.58 12.53 -20.89
C MET A 572 -2.98 12.05 -19.59
N ILE A 573 -2.95 10.72 -19.40
CA ILE A 573 -2.22 10.05 -18.33
C ILE A 573 -0.95 9.47 -18.93
N VAL A 574 0.21 9.73 -18.32
CA VAL A 574 1.49 9.12 -18.70
C VAL A 574 1.89 8.11 -17.63
N LEU A 575 2.00 6.84 -18.02
CA LEU A 575 2.37 5.72 -17.14
C LEU A 575 3.80 5.26 -17.45
N PRO A 576 4.60 4.96 -16.43
CA PRO A 576 5.88 4.30 -16.64
C PRO A 576 5.67 2.81 -16.94
N PHE A 577 6.48 2.26 -17.82
CA PHE A 577 6.50 0.82 -18.08
C PHE A 577 7.09 0.07 -16.89
N HIS A 578 6.70 -1.19 -16.68
CA HIS A 578 7.12 -1.99 -15.53
C HIS A 578 8.57 -2.50 -15.60
N LYS A 579 9.25 -2.35 -16.74
CA LYS A 579 10.67 -2.63 -16.93
C LYS A 579 11.42 -1.32 -17.22
N GLN A 580 12.63 -1.19 -16.71
CA GLN A 580 13.54 -0.09 -16.98
C GLN A 580 14.92 -0.61 -17.34
N TRP A 581 15.60 0.12 -18.20
CA TRP A 581 16.98 -0.17 -18.57
C TRP A 581 17.89 0.91 -18.01
N ARG A 582 18.90 0.50 -17.22
CA ARG A 582 19.88 1.39 -16.62
C ARG A 582 21.25 1.13 -17.23
N CYS A 583 21.95 2.19 -17.62
CA CYS A 583 23.38 2.13 -17.92
C CYS A 583 24.14 2.35 -16.61
N ASP A 584 24.76 1.31 -16.05
CA ASP A 584 25.62 1.41 -14.89
C ASP A 584 27.07 1.42 -15.37
N GLY A 585 27.80 2.55 -15.17
CA GLY A 585 29.25 2.66 -15.25
C GLY A 585 29.92 2.46 -16.62
N GLU A 586 31.20 2.26 -16.60
CA GLU A 586 32.13 2.20 -17.75
C GLU A 586 31.92 1.00 -18.72
N ASP A 587 31.18 -0.03 -18.30
CA ASP A 587 30.91 -1.23 -19.10
C ASP A 587 29.53 -1.21 -19.77
N HIS A 588 29.17 -0.33 -20.56
CA HIS A 588 27.96 -0.22 -21.44
C HIS A 588 26.90 -1.36 -21.41
N GLU A 589 26.89 -2.22 -20.41
CA GLU A 589 25.86 -3.25 -20.21
C GLU A 589 24.60 -2.62 -19.60
N LYS A 590 23.55 -2.60 -20.40
CA LYS A 590 22.21 -2.15 -19.97
C LYS A 590 21.62 -3.20 -19.04
N LYS A 591 21.58 -2.93 -17.74
CA LYS A 591 20.94 -3.80 -16.74
C LYS A 591 19.43 -3.55 -16.72
N GLU A 592 18.66 -4.60 -17.00
CA GLU A 592 17.19 -4.56 -16.91
C GLU A 592 16.73 -4.63 -15.44
N ILE A 593 15.95 -3.65 -15.01
CA ILE A 593 15.29 -3.62 -13.70
C ILE A 593 13.82 -3.90 -13.92
N ASN A 594 13.31 -5.02 -13.39
CA ASN A 594 11.91 -5.38 -13.50
C ASN A 594 11.19 -5.10 -12.16
N PHE A 595 10.20 -4.22 -12.17
CA PHE A 595 9.38 -3.88 -10.99
C PHE A 595 8.29 -4.94 -10.67
N GLY A 596 8.16 -5.97 -11.51
CA GLY A 596 7.26 -7.10 -11.29
C GLY A 596 5.93 -7.04 -12.06
N ASN A 597 5.36 -8.21 -12.28
CA ASN A 597 4.11 -8.38 -13.05
C ASN A 597 2.89 -7.68 -12.43
N ALA A 598 2.95 -7.34 -11.15
CA ALA A 598 1.86 -6.65 -10.47
C ALA A 598 1.67 -5.20 -10.98
N TRP A 599 2.76 -4.48 -11.31
CA TRP A 599 2.71 -3.17 -11.93
C TRP A 599 2.17 -3.21 -13.37
N ARG A 600 2.49 -4.27 -14.11
CA ARG A 600 1.87 -4.55 -15.40
C ARG A 600 0.34 -4.61 -15.27
N GLY A 601 -0.18 -5.31 -14.26
CA GLY A 601 -1.61 -5.36 -13.97
C GLY A 601 -2.24 -3.99 -13.65
N VAL A 602 -1.50 -3.08 -13.02
CA VAL A 602 -1.96 -1.69 -12.81
C VAL A 602 -2.11 -0.97 -14.15
N ASN A 603 -1.09 -1.02 -15.00
CA ASN A 603 -1.10 -0.37 -16.30
C ASN A 603 -2.25 -0.88 -17.19
N GLN A 604 -2.46 -2.20 -17.24
CA GLN A 604 -3.58 -2.82 -17.98
C GLN A 604 -4.95 -2.30 -17.51
N ARG A 605 -5.16 -2.21 -16.19
CA ARG A 605 -6.43 -1.73 -15.62
C ARG A 605 -6.63 -0.24 -15.84
N VAL A 606 -5.56 0.57 -15.83
CA VAL A 606 -5.65 1.99 -16.19
C VAL A 606 -6.04 2.15 -17.65
N LEU A 607 -5.41 1.40 -18.57
CA LEU A 607 -5.74 1.40 -19.99
C LEU A 607 -7.22 1.04 -20.27
N GLN A 608 -7.80 0.17 -19.43
CA GLN A 608 -9.21 -0.24 -19.54
C GLN A 608 -10.21 0.76 -18.95
N ASN A 609 -9.83 1.52 -17.92
CA ASN A 609 -10.76 2.31 -17.11
C ASN A 609 -10.46 3.81 -17.09
N ALA A 610 -9.47 4.30 -17.86
CA ALA A 610 -9.07 5.70 -17.82
C ALA A 610 -10.15 6.63 -18.42
N PRO A 611 -10.38 7.81 -17.81
CA PRO A 611 -11.35 8.79 -18.33
C PRO A 611 -10.79 9.67 -19.45
N CYS A 612 -9.54 9.49 -19.85
CA CYS A 612 -8.84 10.26 -20.88
C CYS A 612 -7.81 9.39 -21.59
N SER A 613 -7.13 9.94 -22.60
CA SER A 613 -6.08 9.24 -23.34
C SER A 613 -4.92 8.81 -22.42
N VAL A 614 -4.35 7.63 -22.67
CA VAL A 614 -3.28 7.03 -21.86
C VAL A 614 -2.05 6.79 -22.71
N ALA A 615 -0.89 7.21 -22.22
CA ALA A 615 0.41 6.94 -22.82
C ALA A 615 1.26 6.08 -21.86
N VAL A 616 1.89 5.02 -22.38
CA VAL A 616 2.83 4.18 -21.63
C VAL A 616 4.24 4.44 -22.15
N LEU A 617 5.13 4.92 -21.30
CA LEU A 617 6.51 5.25 -21.64
C LEU A 617 7.44 4.08 -21.30
N VAL A 618 8.01 3.46 -22.33
CA VAL A 618 9.09 2.48 -22.23
C VAL A 618 10.41 3.24 -22.28
N ASP A 619 11.00 3.43 -21.12
CA ASP A 619 12.20 4.26 -20.95
C ASP A 619 13.47 3.45 -21.17
N ARG A 620 14.27 3.87 -22.13
CA ARG A 620 15.61 3.34 -22.43
C ARG A 620 16.71 4.41 -22.35
N GLY A 621 16.45 5.49 -21.60
CA GLY A 621 17.38 6.58 -21.38
C GLY A 621 17.07 7.85 -22.20
N PHE A 622 15.80 8.11 -22.48
CA PHE A 622 15.38 9.33 -23.15
C PHE A 622 15.81 10.59 -22.37
N GLY A 623 16.73 11.37 -22.97
CA GLY A 623 17.23 12.60 -22.36
C GLY A 623 18.47 12.46 -21.46
N ASN A 624 19.10 11.29 -21.40
CA ASN A 624 20.40 11.14 -20.75
C ASN A 624 21.53 11.56 -21.72
N PHE A 625 22.00 12.81 -21.56
CA PHE A 625 23.07 13.41 -22.40
C PHE A 625 24.50 13.09 -21.90
N GLU A 626 24.71 12.18 -20.96
CA GLU A 626 26.02 11.93 -20.34
C GLU A 626 27.04 11.21 -21.23
N ALA A 627 26.67 10.74 -22.41
CA ALA A 627 27.56 9.92 -23.25
C ALA A 627 28.26 10.63 -24.41
N GLN A 628 28.00 11.91 -24.62
CA GLN A 628 28.72 12.66 -25.68
C GLN A 628 29.30 13.94 -25.07
N THR A 629 30.61 14.03 -25.05
CA THR A 629 31.34 15.28 -24.75
C THR A 629 30.75 16.40 -25.63
N PRO A 630 30.17 17.44 -25.07
CA PRO A 630 29.58 18.49 -25.88
C PRO A 630 30.71 19.32 -26.51
N GLU A 631 30.81 19.26 -27.82
CA GLU A 631 31.36 20.40 -28.54
C GLU A 631 30.45 21.59 -28.26
N PRO A 632 30.96 22.72 -27.79
CA PRO A 632 30.17 23.81 -27.21
C PRO A 632 29.21 24.53 -28.19
N ASP A 633 29.20 24.18 -29.47
CA ASP A 633 28.44 24.91 -30.50
C ASP A 633 27.38 24.09 -31.26
N LYS A 634 27.15 22.80 -30.92
CA LYS A 634 26.08 22.01 -31.56
C LYS A 634 24.90 21.82 -30.65
N VAL A 635 23.83 22.56 -30.90
CA VAL A 635 22.49 22.31 -30.33
C VAL A 635 21.99 20.97 -30.85
N VAL A 636 22.00 19.93 -30.07
CA VAL A 636 21.51 18.59 -30.45
C VAL A 636 19.98 18.63 -30.48
N ALA A 637 19.38 18.56 -31.67
CA ALA A 637 17.95 18.44 -31.82
C ALA A 637 17.50 17.01 -31.52
N ARG A 638 16.43 16.85 -30.73
CA ARG A 638 15.80 15.53 -30.45
C ARG A 638 15.04 15.05 -31.67
N LEU A 639 15.29 13.83 -32.09
CA LEU A 639 14.59 13.21 -33.21
C LEU A 639 13.48 12.29 -32.73
N ILE A 640 12.25 12.64 -33.03
CA ILE A 640 11.04 11.89 -32.64
C ILE A 640 10.44 11.25 -33.90
N CYS A 641 10.24 9.93 -33.89
CA CYS A 641 9.64 9.18 -34.98
C CYS A 641 8.23 8.72 -34.62
N ILE A 642 7.26 9.00 -35.46
CA ILE A 642 5.88 8.53 -35.33
C ILE A 642 5.63 7.45 -36.37
N LEU A 643 5.23 6.26 -35.91
CA LEU A 643 4.85 5.15 -36.78
C LEU A 643 3.34 5.16 -36.92
N PHE A 644 2.84 5.41 -38.15
CA PHE A 644 1.41 5.54 -38.43
C PHE A 644 0.91 4.37 -39.27
N PHE A 645 0.03 3.54 -38.69
CA PHE A 645 -0.62 2.41 -39.34
C PHE A 645 -2.10 2.68 -39.64
N GLY A 646 -2.70 3.65 -38.95
CA GLY A 646 -4.10 4.04 -39.00
C GLY A 646 -4.88 3.67 -37.73
N GLY A 647 -5.99 4.39 -37.57
CA GLY A 647 -6.90 4.23 -36.43
C GLY A 647 -6.80 5.33 -35.37
N PRO A 648 -7.71 5.32 -34.39
CA PRO A 648 -7.83 6.39 -33.41
C PRO A 648 -6.61 6.60 -32.52
N ASP A 649 -5.91 5.52 -32.17
CA ASP A 649 -4.71 5.57 -31.33
C ASP A 649 -3.53 6.24 -32.07
N ASP A 650 -3.40 5.97 -33.37
CA ASP A 650 -2.37 6.59 -34.21
C ASP A 650 -2.67 8.06 -34.50
N ARG A 651 -3.95 8.43 -34.65
CA ARG A 651 -4.35 9.84 -34.77
C ARG A 651 -4.01 10.63 -33.53
N GLU A 652 -4.20 10.04 -32.33
CA GLU A 652 -3.82 10.65 -31.07
C GLU A 652 -2.28 10.81 -30.95
N ALA A 653 -1.54 9.80 -31.45
CA ALA A 653 -0.08 9.87 -31.56
C ALA A 653 0.39 10.98 -32.51
N LEU A 654 -0.30 11.14 -33.63
CA LEU A 654 -0.04 12.20 -34.62
C LEU A 654 -0.28 13.60 -34.04
N GLU A 655 -1.39 13.80 -33.32
CA GLU A 655 -1.71 15.07 -32.64
C GLU A 655 -0.66 15.42 -31.57
N LEU A 656 -0.22 14.45 -30.77
CA LEU A 656 0.85 14.66 -29.81
C LEU A 656 2.16 15.05 -30.50
N GLY A 657 2.51 14.36 -31.58
CA GLY A 657 3.70 14.68 -32.37
C GLY A 657 3.64 16.05 -33.03
N GLY A 658 2.46 16.45 -33.48
CA GLY A 658 2.21 17.79 -33.99
C GLY A 658 2.53 18.89 -32.99
N ARG A 659 2.12 18.69 -31.73
CA ARG A 659 2.46 19.61 -30.63
C ARG A 659 3.95 19.63 -30.33
N MET A 660 4.62 18.47 -30.41
CA MET A 660 6.07 18.38 -30.21
C MET A 660 6.87 19.08 -31.33
N ALA A 661 6.36 19.11 -32.55
CA ALA A 661 6.98 19.79 -33.69
C ALA A 661 7.03 21.33 -33.52
N ASP A 662 6.21 21.90 -32.66
CA ASP A 662 6.29 23.31 -32.32
C ASP A 662 7.47 23.68 -31.42
N HIS A 663 8.15 22.70 -30.84
CA HIS A 663 9.34 22.94 -30.01
C HIS A 663 10.58 23.10 -30.89
N PRO A 664 11.40 24.16 -30.72
CA PRO A 664 12.51 24.47 -31.63
C PRO A 664 13.66 23.44 -31.63
N LEU A 665 13.76 22.64 -30.56
CA LEU A 665 14.80 21.60 -30.40
C LEU A 665 14.26 20.20 -30.72
N VAL A 666 13.09 20.07 -31.36
CA VAL A 666 12.50 18.78 -31.70
C VAL A 666 12.30 18.70 -33.19
N LYS A 667 12.75 17.62 -33.81
CA LYS A 667 12.45 17.25 -35.17
C LYS A 667 11.53 16.04 -35.19
N VAL A 668 10.39 16.17 -35.83
CA VAL A 668 9.38 15.09 -35.91
C VAL A 668 9.43 14.49 -37.30
N LYS A 669 9.54 13.16 -37.37
CA LYS A 669 9.42 12.36 -38.57
C LYS A 669 8.22 11.44 -38.48
N VAL A 670 7.29 11.54 -39.42
CA VAL A 670 6.15 10.64 -39.52
C VAL A 670 6.41 9.62 -40.60
N VAL A 671 6.30 8.34 -40.27
CA VAL A 671 6.42 7.25 -41.24
C VAL A 671 5.06 6.55 -41.33
N ARG A 672 4.41 6.73 -42.48
CA ARG A 672 3.16 6.05 -42.81
C ARG A 672 3.44 4.71 -43.47
N PHE A 673 2.86 3.64 -42.96
CA PHE A 673 2.90 2.34 -43.58
C PHE A 673 1.69 2.16 -44.49
N VAL A 674 1.96 1.84 -45.77
CA VAL A 674 0.92 1.67 -46.81
C VAL A 674 1.04 0.25 -47.37
N GLU A 675 -0.09 -0.43 -47.52
CA GLU A 675 -0.21 -1.75 -48.12
C GLU A 675 -0.10 -1.64 -49.67
N LYS A 676 0.65 -2.54 -50.25
CA LYS A 676 0.79 -2.58 -51.73
C LYS A 676 -0.53 -3.04 -52.35
N GLU A 677 -1.29 -2.14 -53.00
CA GLU A 677 -2.48 -2.49 -53.76
C GLU A 677 -2.09 -3.50 -54.89
N GLY A 678 -2.62 -4.73 -54.79
CA GLY A 678 -2.41 -5.69 -55.88
C GLY A 678 -2.35 -7.17 -55.49
N LEU A 679 -2.53 -7.56 -54.26
CA LEU A 679 -2.68 -8.98 -53.85
C LEU A 679 -4.08 -9.22 -53.28
N GLU A 680 -5.12 -8.98 -54.09
CA GLU A 680 -6.39 -9.71 -53.86
C GLU A 680 -6.08 -11.18 -54.07
N SER A 681 -6.06 -11.95 -52.98
CA SER A 681 -5.99 -13.40 -53.03
C SER A 681 -7.28 -13.95 -53.68
N ASN A 682 -7.25 -14.20 -54.95
CA ASN A 682 -8.17 -15.12 -55.62
C ASN A 682 -7.88 -16.54 -55.11
N GLY A 683 -8.28 -16.82 -53.91
CA GLY A 683 -8.38 -18.19 -53.34
C GLY A 683 -9.84 -18.62 -53.33
N PRO A 684 -10.17 -19.86 -53.72
CA PRO A 684 -11.56 -20.34 -53.81
C PRO A 684 -12.18 -20.37 -52.40
N HIS A 685 -13.39 -19.82 -52.31
CA HIS A 685 -14.25 -19.85 -51.14
C HIS A 685 -14.44 -21.27 -50.59
N GLY A 686 -13.71 -21.68 -49.60
CA GLY A 686 -14.04 -22.81 -48.73
C GLY A 686 -15.07 -22.37 -47.67
N PRO A 687 -15.91 -23.32 -47.18
CA PRO A 687 -17.01 -22.97 -46.29
C PRO A 687 -16.49 -22.41 -44.97
N MET A 688 -17.11 -21.30 -44.58
CA MET A 688 -16.89 -20.54 -43.38
C MET A 688 -17.14 -21.44 -42.13
N PHE A 689 -16.08 -22.04 -41.59
CA PHE A 689 -16.12 -22.63 -40.27
C PHE A 689 -16.15 -21.50 -39.22
N CYS A 690 -17.27 -21.33 -38.57
CA CYS A 690 -17.32 -20.59 -37.30
C CYS A 690 -16.53 -21.38 -36.26
N PRO A 691 -15.44 -20.83 -35.72
CA PRO A 691 -14.80 -21.46 -34.55
C PRO A 691 -15.72 -21.33 -33.34
N LEU A 692 -16.01 -22.43 -32.72
CA LEU A 692 -16.59 -22.45 -31.37
C LEU A 692 -15.70 -21.58 -30.42
N PRO A 693 -16.29 -20.91 -29.42
CA PRO A 693 -15.51 -20.12 -28.47
C PRO A 693 -14.62 -21.04 -27.63
N THR A 694 -13.39 -21.17 -28.03
CA THR A 694 -12.32 -21.70 -27.19
C THR A 694 -12.04 -20.66 -26.09
N LYS A 695 -11.99 -21.12 -24.85
CA LYS A 695 -11.64 -20.32 -23.66
C LYS A 695 -10.48 -19.38 -23.97
N SER A 696 -10.74 -18.09 -23.86
CA SER A 696 -9.74 -17.02 -24.03
C SER A 696 -8.61 -17.22 -23.02
N THR A 697 -7.45 -17.60 -23.51
CA THR A 697 -6.20 -17.40 -22.80
C THR A 697 -5.97 -15.89 -22.70
N GLU A 698 -5.61 -15.41 -21.52
CA GLU A 698 -5.43 -13.98 -21.16
C GLU A 698 -4.43 -13.18 -22.03
N ASN A 699 -3.85 -13.77 -23.06
CA ASN A 699 -2.77 -13.20 -23.89
C ASN A 699 -3.12 -13.04 -25.36
N SER A 700 -4.41 -12.99 -25.77
CA SER A 700 -4.79 -12.74 -27.17
C SER A 700 -5.39 -11.36 -27.35
N TYR A 701 -4.98 -10.67 -28.45
CA TYR A 701 -5.54 -9.38 -28.83
C TYR A 701 -6.94 -9.59 -29.43
N SER A 702 -7.96 -8.88 -28.92
CA SER A 702 -9.29 -8.87 -29.51
C SER A 702 -9.48 -7.63 -30.40
N PHE A 703 -9.80 -7.82 -31.65
CA PHE A 703 -10.05 -6.77 -32.61
C PHE A 703 -11.51 -6.74 -33.03
N SER A 704 -12.10 -5.53 -33.18
CA SER A 704 -13.44 -5.36 -33.72
C SER A 704 -13.44 -5.56 -35.26
N THR A 705 -14.32 -6.44 -35.75
CA THR A 705 -14.31 -6.88 -37.15
C THR A 705 -15.41 -6.25 -38.04
N ASN A 706 -16.09 -5.18 -37.59
CA ASN A 706 -17.15 -4.54 -38.37
C ASN A 706 -16.63 -3.83 -39.63
N LYS A 707 -16.93 -4.37 -40.79
CA LYS A 707 -16.52 -3.82 -42.09
C LYS A 707 -17.02 -2.39 -42.38
N MET A 708 -18.16 -1.98 -41.80
CA MET A 708 -18.78 -0.67 -42.06
C MET A 708 -18.04 0.49 -41.38
N ASP A 709 -17.32 0.22 -40.27
CA ASP A 709 -16.55 1.25 -39.58
C ASP A 709 -15.17 1.50 -40.21
N ARG A 710 -14.62 0.53 -40.94
CA ARG A 710 -13.31 0.66 -41.59
C ARG A 710 -13.23 1.78 -42.65
N GLY A 711 -14.31 2.01 -43.38
CA GLY A 711 -14.36 3.07 -44.38
C GLY A 711 -14.28 4.47 -43.76
N LYS A 712 -15.05 4.68 -42.71
CA LYS A 712 -15.09 5.95 -41.98
C LYS A 712 -13.76 6.23 -41.28
N GLU A 713 -13.15 5.19 -40.66
CA GLU A 713 -11.85 5.32 -39.99
C GLU A 713 -10.75 5.70 -40.98
N LYS A 714 -10.77 5.12 -42.21
CA LYS A 714 -9.80 5.46 -43.26
C LYS A 714 -9.96 6.92 -43.74
N GLU A 715 -11.19 7.42 -43.85
CA GLU A 715 -11.45 8.82 -44.17
C GLU A 715 -10.94 9.78 -43.12
N LEU A 716 -11.15 9.43 -41.83
CA LEU A 716 -10.65 10.20 -40.69
C LEU A 716 -9.11 10.20 -40.61
N ASP A 717 -8.47 9.07 -40.92
CA ASP A 717 -7.02 8.95 -40.98
C ASP A 717 -6.43 9.82 -42.08
N GLU A 718 -7.03 9.81 -43.31
CA GLU A 718 -6.59 10.67 -44.38
C GLU A 718 -6.78 12.16 -44.08
N ALA A 719 -7.90 12.52 -43.45
CA ALA A 719 -8.15 13.90 -43.00
C ALA A 719 -7.11 14.37 -42.00
N ALA A 720 -6.78 13.54 -40.97
CA ALA A 720 -5.79 13.87 -39.97
C ALA A 720 -4.37 14.01 -40.56
N LEU A 721 -4.00 13.11 -41.48
CA LEU A 721 -2.73 13.20 -42.20
C LEU A 721 -2.64 14.42 -43.11
N ALA A 722 -3.74 14.77 -43.82
CA ALA A 722 -3.79 15.97 -44.65
C ALA A 722 -3.63 17.25 -43.83
N GLU A 723 -4.29 17.31 -42.66
CA GLU A 723 -4.14 18.42 -41.72
C GLU A 723 -2.71 18.54 -41.18
N PHE A 724 -2.11 17.41 -40.79
CA PHE A 724 -0.73 17.39 -40.32
C PHE A 724 0.26 17.85 -41.38
N ARG A 725 0.09 17.38 -42.65
CA ARG A 725 0.94 17.79 -43.77
C ARG A 725 0.84 19.28 -44.08
N SER A 726 -0.35 19.82 -44.13
CA SER A 726 -0.58 21.24 -44.42
C SER A 726 -0.04 22.18 -43.32
N LYS A 727 -0.15 21.77 -42.05
CA LYS A 727 0.29 22.61 -40.95
C LYS A 727 1.77 22.54 -40.61
N LEU A 728 2.40 21.39 -40.82
CA LEU A 728 3.75 21.14 -40.24
C LEU A 728 4.79 20.73 -41.26
N VAL A 729 4.43 19.97 -42.32
CA VAL A 729 5.37 19.56 -43.36
C VAL A 729 5.65 20.70 -44.32
N GLU A 730 4.60 21.46 -44.74
CA GLU A 730 4.74 22.64 -45.58
C GLU A 730 5.53 23.77 -44.87
N ASP A 731 5.38 23.90 -43.57
CA ASP A 731 6.17 24.83 -42.72
C ASP A 731 7.61 24.35 -42.45
N GLY A 732 8.02 23.16 -42.90
CA GLY A 732 9.35 22.61 -42.70
C GLY A 732 9.68 22.16 -41.26
N LYS A 733 8.65 22.02 -40.41
CA LYS A 733 8.79 21.61 -39.00
C LYS A 733 8.79 20.09 -38.80
N ALA A 734 8.21 19.33 -39.73
CA ALA A 734 8.15 17.87 -39.70
C ALA A 734 8.50 17.26 -41.04
N GLU A 735 9.05 16.04 -41.02
CA GLU A 735 9.32 15.21 -42.15
C GLU A 735 8.24 14.13 -42.30
N TYR A 736 7.72 13.91 -43.50
CA TYR A 736 6.73 12.89 -43.80
C TYR A 736 7.27 11.91 -44.86
N THR A 737 7.20 10.62 -44.56
CA THR A 737 7.63 9.55 -45.46
C THR A 737 6.59 8.44 -45.52
N GLU A 738 6.34 7.90 -46.73
CA GLU A 738 5.49 6.73 -46.90
C GLU A 738 6.35 5.51 -47.18
N GLN A 739 6.08 4.43 -46.47
CA GLN A 739 6.75 3.16 -46.66
C GLN A 739 5.76 2.10 -47.10
N VAL A 740 5.98 1.56 -48.32
CA VAL A 740 5.17 0.47 -48.86
C VAL A 740 5.72 -0.85 -48.32
N VAL A 741 4.89 -1.60 -47.61
CA VAL A 741 5.26 -2.91 -47.05
C VAL A 741 4.66 -4.02 -47.88
N ALA A 742 5.50 -4.94 -48.38
CA ALA A 742 5.08 -6.01 -49.27
C ALA A 742 4.60 -7.28 -48.56
N ARG A 743 5.20 -7.71 -47.46
CA ARG A 743 4.88 -8.96 -46.70
C ARG A 743 5.30 -9.06 -45.25
N ASN A 744 6.18 -8.23 -44.72
CA ASN A 744 6.66 -8.39 -43.34
C ASN A 744 6.77 -7.03 -42.67
N ILE A 745 5.71 -6.66 -41.95
CA ILE A 745 5.63 -5.39 -41.21
C ILE A 745 6.69 -5.30 -40.12
N VAL A 746 7.01 -6.43 -39.46
CA VAL A 746 8.00 -6.49 -38.39
C VAL A 746 9.38 -6.06 -38.87
N GLU A 747 9.82 -6.59 -40.03
CA GLU A 747 11.09 -6.19 -40.63
C GLU A 747 11.09 -4.74 -41.08
N GLY A 748 10.00 -4.25 -41.64
CA GLY A 748 9.86 -2.84 -42.02
C GLY A 748 9.96 -1.88 -40.83
N VAL A 749 9.30 -2.20 -39.71
CA VAL A 749 9.39 -1.43 -38.48
C VAL A 749 10.81 -1.50 -37.88
N LEU A 750 11.39 -2.69 -37.80
CA LEU A 750 12.73 -2.88 -37.24
C LEU A 750 13.82 -2.25 -38.12
N ALA A 751 13.65 -2.21 -39.44
CA ALA A 751 14.60 -1.55 -40.34
C ALA A 751 14.68 -0.03 -40.09
N ILE A 752 13.53 0.62 -39.80
CA ILE A 752 13.49 2.04 -39.45
C ILE A 752 14.13 2.29 -38.10
N VAL A 753 13.85 1.43 -37.14
CA VAL A 753 14.21 1.62 -35.74
C VAL A 753 15.69 1.26 -35.47
N ARG A 754 16.23 0.26 -36.16
CA ARG A 754 17.65 -0.15 -36.04
C ARG A 754 18.61 0.86 -36.62
N GLY A 755 18.15 1.81 -37.43
CA GLY A 755 18.94 2.94 -37.90
C GLY A 755 19.53 3.81 -36.78
N GLY A 756 19.01 3.71 -35.55
CA GLY A 756 19.61 4.21 -34.29
C GLY A 756 19.57 5.74 -34.08
N ASP A 757 19.07 6.51 -35.03
CA ASP A 757 19.09 7.98 -34.96
C ASP A 757 17.95 8.60 -34.18
N GLN A 758 16.98 7.78 -33.69
CA GLN A 758 15.77 8.29 -33.05
C GLN A 758 15.87 8.18 -31.52
N ASP A 759 15.57 9.30 -30.84
CA ASP A 759 15.52 9.35 -29.36
C ASP A 759 14.24 8.77 -28.82
N LEU A 760 13.09 9.03 -29.49
CA LEU A 760 11.75 8.59 -29.09
C LEU A 760 10.94 8.11 -30.27
N ILE A 761 10.32 6.94 -30.13
CA ILE A 761 9.37 6.39 -31.09
C ILE A 761 7.96 6.46 -30.50
N ILE A 762 7.01 7.03 -31.21
CA ILE A 762 5.62 7.14 -30.81
C ILE A 762 4.78 6.23 -31.70
N VAL A 763 3.93 5.42 -31.10
CA VAL A 763 3.05 4.48 -31.80
C VAL A 763 1.70 4.37 -31.08
N GLY A 764 0.62 4.21 -31.82
CA GLY A 764 -0.67 3.86 -31.27
C GLY A 764 -0.69 2.41 -30.76
N ARG A 765 -1.53 2.13 -29.80
CA ARG A 765 -1.71 0.77 -29.26
C ARG A 765 -2.34 -0.20 -30.27
N GLY A 766 -3.01 0.31 -31.30
CA GLY A 766 -3.53 -0.48 -32.39
C GLY A 766 -4.83 -1.25 -32.06
N ARG A 767 -5.77 -0.61 -31.40
CA ARG A 767 -7.09 -1.20 -31.11
C ARG A 767 -7.96 -1.41 -32.37
N PHE A 768 -7.83 -0.52 -33.32
CA PHE A 768 -8.48 -0.66 -34.64
C PHE A 768 -7.38 -0.88 -35.65
N SER A 769 -7.28 -2.07 -36.20
CA SER A 769 -6.18 -2.43 -37.06
C SER A 769 -6.43 -2.09 -38.51
N SER A 770 -5.43 -1.52 -39.16
CA SER A 770 -5.24 -1.77 -40.58
C SER A 770 -5.06 -3.29 -40.78
N SER A 771 -5.43 -3.80 -41.94
CA SER A 771 -5.21 -5.20 -42.31
C SER A 771 -3.78 -5.69 -42.01
N MET A 772 -2.82 -4.79 -42.04
CA MET A 772 -1.41 -5.01 -41.76
C MET A 772 -1.09 -5.38 -40.34
N VAL A 773 -1.80 -4.86 -39.34
CA VAL A 773 -1.57 -5.15 -37.92
C VAL A 773 -2.29 -6.43 -37.51
N VAL A 774 -3.32 -6.86 -38.24
CA VAL A 774 -4.04 -8.13 -38.00
C VAL A 774 -3.14 -9.36 -38.24
N GLU A 775 -2.12 -9.25 -39.06
CA GLU A 775 -1.16 -10.36 -39.31
C GLU A 775 -0.16 -10.61 -38.14
N LEU A 776 -0.12 -9.71 -37.15
CA LEU A 776 0.78 -9.80 -35.98
C LEU A 776 0.30 -10.66 -34.79
N PRO A 777 -0.99 -11.03 -34.62
CA PRO A 777 -1.51 -11.71 -33.43
C PRO A 777 -1.03 -13.14 -33.21
N ASP A 778 -0.50 -13.82 -34.20
CA ASP A 778 -0.02 -15.20 -34.11
C ASP A 778 1.26 -15.37 -33.27
N ARG A 779 1.84 -14.24 -32.80
CA ARG A 779 2.95 -14.26 -31.86
C ARG A 779 2.45 -14.23 -30.43
N GLN A 780 3.04 -15.06 -29.59
CA GLN A 780 2.82 -15.01 -28.16
C GLN A 780 3.27 -13.64 -27.63
N ALA A 781 2.29 -12.79 -27.23
CA ALA A 781 2.55 -11.43 -26.76
C ALA A 781 3.29 -11.46 -25.40
N GLU A 782 4.48 -10.89 -25.35
CA GLU A 782 5.23 -10.73 -24.11
C GLU A 782 4.61 -9.60 -23.26
N HIS A 783 4.20 -8.50 -23.90
CA HIS A 783 3.67 -7.28 -23.27
C HIS A 783 2.35 -6.83 -23.91
N SER A 784 1.25 -7.57 -23.62
CA SER A 784 -0.07 -7.30 -24.20
C SER A 784 -0.63 -5.90 -23.92
N GLU A 785 -0.16 -5.22 -22.89
CA GLU A 785 -0.53 -3.84 -22.57
C GLU A 785 -0.05 -2.81 -23.60
N LEU A 786 1.01 -3.11 -24.35
CA LEU A 786 1.59 -2.21 -25.33
C LEU A 786 0.99 -2.36 -26.73
N GLY A 787 0.15 -3.36 -26.96
CA GLY A 787 -0.33 -3.67 -28.30
C GLY A 787 0.74 -4.35 -29.19
N PRO A 788 0.37 -4.80 -30.41
CA PRO A 788 1.25 -5.65 -31.22
C PRO A 788 2.55 -4.99 -31.65
N VAL A 789 2.50 -3.75 -32.09
CA VAL A 789 3.71 -3.01 -32.53
C VAL A 789 4.53 -2.56 -31.31
N GLY A 790 3.86 -2.07 -30.25
CA GLY A 790 4.52 -1.67 -29.02
C GLY A 790 5.25 -2.84 -28.33
N ASP A 791 4.67 -4.04 -28.36
CA ASP A 791 5.29 -5.26 -27.82
C ASP A 791 6.61 -5.61 -28.55
N ILE A 792 6.61 -5.56 -29.89
CA ILE A 792 7.82 -5.79 -30.70
C ILE A 792 8.91 -4.77 -30.35
N LEU A 793 8.54 -3.50 -30.23
CA LEU A 793 9.48 -2.42 -29.94
C LEU A 793 10.01 -2.48 -28.50
N ALA A 794 9.21 -2.99 -27.56
CA ALA A 794 9.60 -3.12 -26.14
C ALA A 794 10.43 -4.36 -25.88
N SER A 795 10.29 -5.43 -26.68
CA SER A 795 11.02 -6.70 -26.48
C SER A 795 12.53 -6.52 -26.64
N SER A 796 13.29 -7.08 -25.69
CA SER A 796 14.76 -6.95 -25.63
C SER A 796 15.48 -7.68 -26.79
N GLY A 797 14.83 -8.67 -27.41
CA GLY A 797 15.39 -9.50 -28.48
C GLY A 797 15.60 -8.80 -29.84
N HIS A 798 15.07 -7.60 -30.04
CA HIS A 798 15.06 -6.93 -31.35
C HIS A 798 16.10 -5.81 -31.51
N GLY A 799 16.91 -5.52 -30.48
CA GLY A 799 18.01 -4.57 -30.56
C GLY A 799 17.57 -3.09 -30.66
N VAL A 800 16.35 -2.78 -30.23
CA VAL A 800 15.83 -1.41 -30.20
C VAL A 800 16.49 -0.63 -29.07
N VAL A 801 17.11 0.49 -29.39
CA VAL A 801 17.83 1.35 -28.41
C VAL A 801 16.97 2.55 -28.00
N SER A 802 16.08 3.01 -28.85
CA SER A 802 15.23 4.19 -28.66
C SER A 802 14.17 3.95 -27.59
N SER A 803 13.78 4.98 -26.85
CA SER A 803 12.61 4.93 -25.97
C SER A 803 11.32 4.86 -26.79
N VAL A 804 10.30 4.20 -26.26
CA VAL A 804 9.04 3.99 -26.97
C VAL A 804 7.87 4.56 -26.16
N LEU A 805 7.02 5.32 -26.81
CA LEU A 805 5.77 5.82 -26.22
C LEU A 805 4.59 5.17 -26.95
N VAL A 806 3.81 4.40 -26.22
CA VAL A 806 2.61 3.77 -26.75
C VAL A 806 1.39 4.54 -26.28
N ILE A 807 0.55 5.01 -27.21
CA ILE A 807 -0.61 5.83 -26.90
C ILE A 807 -1.90 5.05 -27.19
N GLN A 808 -2.85 5.20 -26.28
CA GLN A 808 -4.22 4.73 -26.43
C GLN A 808 -5.19 5.90 -26.30
N GLN A 809 -6.02 6.12 -27.32
CA GLN A 809 -7.11 7.09 -27.27
C GLN A 809 -8.23 6.59 -26.34
N HIS A 810 -8.88 7.48 -25.63
CA HIS A 810 -10.06 7.14 -24.86
C HIS A 810 -11.23 6.77 -25.77
N ASP A 811 -11.88 5.63 -25.50
CA ASP A 811 -13.02 5.12 -26.26
C ASP A 811 -14.29 5.05 -25.39
N VAL A 812 -15.31 5.79 -25.80
CA VAL A 812 -16.59 5.88 -25.06
C VAL A 812 -17.38 4.57 -25.17
N ALA A 813 -17.31 3.86 -26.29
CA ALA A 813 -18.09 2.66 -26.54
C ALA A 813 -17.68 1.50 -25.60
N HIS A 814 -16.38 1.30 -25.38
CA HIS A 814 -15.89 0.29 -24.42
C HIS A 814 -16.13 0.64 -22.95
N ALA A 815 -16.21 1.92 -22.61
CA ALA A 815 -16.56 2.36 -21.27
C ALA A 815 -18.01 2.04 -20.90
N GLU A 816 -18.93 2.13 -21.86
CA GLU A 816 -20.34 1.76 -21.68
C GLU A 816 -20.53 0.24 -21.57
N GLU A 817 -19.89 -0.57 -22.41
CA GLU A 817 -19.93 -2.04 -22.32
C GLU A 817 -19.35 -2.55 -21.00
N ALA A 818 -18.26 -1.98 -20.52
CA ALA A 818 -17.69 -2.33 -19.23
C ALA A 818 -18.59 -1.92 -18.04
N SER A 819 -19.37 -0.84 -18.19
CA SER A 819 -20.34 -0.42 -17.16
C SER A 819 -21.57 -1.33 -17.15
N VAL A 820 -22.08 -1.75 -18.30
CA VAL A 820 -23.21 -2.67 -18.44
C VAL A 820 -22.84 -4.06 -17.93
N SER A 821 -21.66 -4.58 -18.23
CA SER A 821 -21.19 -5.87 -17.74
C SER A 821 -21.02 -5.89 -16.21
N LYS A 822 -20.64 -4.77 -15.58
CA LYS A 822 -20.58 -4.64 -14.12
C LYS A 822 -21.95 -4.61 -13.45
N ILE A 823 -22.95 -4.04 -14.12
CA ILE A 823 -24.35 -4.02 -13.65
C ILE A 823 -24.94 -5.44 -13.73
N VAL A 824 -24.72 -6.15 -14.83
CA VAL A 824 -25.23 -7.52 -15.00
C VAL A 824 -24.58 -8.51 -14.03
N HIS A 825 -23.28 -8.38 -13.72
CA HIS A 825 -22.63 -9.21 -12.70
C HIS A 825 -23.02 -8.85 -11.26
N GLY A 826 -23.44 -7.62 -10.99
CA GLY A 826 -23.96 -7.20 -9.68
C GLY A 826 -25.37 -7.71 -9.39
N GLU A 827 -26.20 -7.96 -10.39
CA GLU A 827 -27.56 -8.50 -10.23
C GLU A 827 -27.62 -10.03 -10.19
N CYS A 828 -26.64 -10.75 -10.73
CA CYS A 828 -26.60 -12.23 -10.67
C CYS A 828 -26.17 -12.79 -9.29
N GLU A 829 -25.57 -12.02 -8.40
CA GLU A 829 -25.19 -12.50 -7.05
C GLU A 829 -26.29 -12.39 -6.00
N SER A 830 -27.47 -11.88 -6.34
CA SER A 830 -28.55 -11.65 -5.36
C SER A 830 -29.84 -12.47 -5.55
N SER A 831 -29.85 -13.56 -6.34
CA SER A 831 -31.01 -14.44 -6.43
C SER A 831 -30.83 -15.73 -5.63
N PRO A 832 -31.68 -16.02 -4.62
CA PRO A 832 -31.61 -17.28 -3.91
C PRO A 832 -32.17 -18.40 -4.78
N LEU A 833 -31.40 -19.46 -4.94
CA LEU A 833 -31.81 -20.72 -5.53
C LEU A 833 -33.08 -21.28 -4.83
N GLN A 834 -34.22 -21.20 -5.48
CA GLN A 834 -35.37 -22.02 -5.14
C GLN A 834 -35.11 -23.47 -5.52
N MET A 835 -34.79 -24.29 -4.53
CA MET A 835 -34.83 -25.74 -4.67
C MET A 835 -36.28 -26.19 -4.79
N ASN A 836 -36.68 -26.71 -5.94
CA ASN A 836 -37.87 -27.54 -6.07
C ASN A 836 -37.56 -28.96 -5.57
N PRO A 837 -38.44 -29.59 -4.77
CA PRO A 837 -38.28 -30.95 -4.32
C PRO A 837 -38.59 -31.94 -5.45
N PRO A 838 -37.90 -33.09 -5.48
CA PRO A 838 -38.20 -34.12 -6.48
C PRO A 838 -39.57 -34.77 -6.21
N ARG A 839 -40.38 -34.88 -7.26
CA ARG A 839 -41.53 -35.80 -7.26
C ARG A 839 -41.00 -37.21 -7.49
N LEU A 840 -41.43 -38.11 -6.62
CA LEU A 840 -41.42 -39.60 -6.64
C LEU A 840 -40.70 -40.28 -7.77
#